data_29be02cf19f516c15efc1005c16548a3
#
_entry.id   29be02cf19f516c15efc1005c16548a3
#
_cell.length_a   1.000
_cell.length_b   1.000
_cell.length_c   1.000
_cell.angle_alpha   90.00
_cell.angle_beta   90.00
_cell.angle_gamma   90.00
#
_symmetry.space_group_name_H-M   'P 1'
#
loop_
_entity.id
_entity.type
_entity.pdbx_description
1 polymer ?
#
loop_
_entity_poly.entity_id
_entity_poly.type
_entity_poly.pdbx_seq_one_letter_code
_entity_poly.pdbx_strand_id
1 'polypeptide(L)'
;MSASRLLGGGRTHGRTLRLFVAATRTYVRSVVELGQSSLVLESGNLARLADGSAFVQMGNLSILGTAMRRRMEAFYSRRKPLLVDYRERSVAVGKIPITQKRRELGFSDVELKTSSIVQRALTPLMNQENQFDVQVLLTLLSSDRNLDVETSCINAASLALGVAGTIQEPVGAVCIANIGDRLVVNPSIDERSVADAELVYAGCRTGATLVQFRGRELSTSELNDMLYEASSHVIKIVKAQADIISNFDQQAPTDDLSYEEIFELGVKIKPSIKVIPTKELLHTVRMVAAPQLSQILQDSESSARGRLEGMLRLERETGRVLMGNSEYVSRELITRSLNKIVVGEIHDNIRASGRRCDGRKPLEARASSYECQILPEVHGSTLAELGETQVLCSCAVGRLDLSMMRGGYIRGEYLQSLFVTWERPASAIATVTNSSFYYGKLEVDRAELIHSSISPVMDQEYSYTVRLHCDVLSSDGNGVMAAVAPGVLAMLSAGVALKRRVSGTSVCAVKRTSTEFEAEGEEEEGEEPMLILDPTLIEEENCCYILNLAGTEKGITMISLDLLTGKPPPIDVIEDMVDVAYTSVRQELETINEVEIVPRKPVDEEVKLEVEIPEGSRSKIIALRGSSISNIEEQFDCQINISSRGRVILYGKSEDQLQEASETMLNLVAQGRA
;
A
#
# COMPACT_ATOMS: atom_id res chain seq x y z
N MET A 1 14.66 -42.69 50.96
CA MET A 1 15.81 -42.54 51.89
C MET A 1 16.46 -41.20 51.62
N SER A 2 16.23 -40.35 52.47
CA SER A 2 16.66 -39.08 52.97
C SER A 2 18.03 -38.60 52.49
N ALA A 3 18.08 -37.48 51.81
CA ALA A 3 19.23 -36.61 51.68
C ALA A 3 19.01 -35.35 52.55
N SER A 4 19.10 -35.56 53.87
CA SER A 4 19.15 -34.49 54.84
C SER A 4 20.37 -34.68 55.71
N ARG A 5 21.52 -34.09 55.30
CA ARG A 5 22.65 -33.71 56.13
C ARG A 5 23.79 -33.22 55.26
N LEU A 6 23.83 -31.89 55.12
CA LEU A 6 25.03 -31.06 54.87
C LEU A 6 24.59 -29.60 54.72
N LEU A 7 24.27 -28.94 55.84
CA LEU A 7 24.28 -27.50 55.93
C LEU A 7 24.82 -27.08 57.29
N GLY A 8 26.15 -27.02 57.36
CA GLY A 8 26.89 -26.31 58.40
C GLY A 8 26.90 -24.82 58.09
N GLY A 9 26.72 -24.01 59.14
CA GLY A 9 26.46 -22.61 59.13
C GLY A 9 27.44 -21.70 58.38
N GLY A 10 26.88 -20.73 57.69
CA GLY A 10 27.54 -19.56 57.14
C GLY A 10 26.47 -18.57 56.74
N ARG A 11 26.39 -17.43 57.44
CA ARG A 11 25.58 -16.30 57.08
C ARG A 11 26.03 -15.79 55.68
N THR A 12 25.27 -16.10 54.65
CA THR A 12 25.35 -15.49 53.33
C THR A 12 24.02 -14.99 52.91
N HIS A 13 23.98 -13.73 52.47
CA HIS A 13 22.84 -13.04 51.94
C HIS A 13 22.00 -13.93 51.03
N GLY A 14 20.74 -14.08 51.34
CA GLY A 14 19.79 -14.84 50.55
C GLY A 14 19.56 -14.18 49.17
N ARG A 15 20.37 -14.55 48.20
CA ARG A 15 19.98 -14.47 46.79
C ARG A 15 18.96 -15.61 46.57
N THR A 16 17.72 -15.30 46.67
CA THR A 16 16.64 -16.18 46.18
C THR A 16 16.88 -16.33 44.68
N LEU A 17 17.46 -17.48 44.26
CA LEU A 17 17.39 -17.89 42.85
C LEU A 17 15.91 -18.10 42.56
N ARG A 18 15.20 -17.08 42.04
CA ARG A 18 13.94 -17.32 41.38
C ARG A 18 14.27 -18.15 40.14
N LEU A 19 13.98 -19.44 40.19
CA LEU A 19 13.82 -20.24 39.00
C LEU A 19 12.83 -19.47 38.10
N PHE A 20 13.31 -18.93 36.99
CA PHE A 20 12.46 -18.57 35.88
C PHE A 20 11.78 -19.86 35.42
N VAL A 21 10.61 -20.14 35.96
CA VAL A 21 9.67 -21.04 35.31
C VAL A 21 9.32 -20.27 34.03
N ALA A 22 9.88 -20.70 32.92
CA ALA A 22 9.45 -20.26 31.61
C ALA A 22 7.94 -20.53 31.59
N ALA A 23 7.14 -19.46 31.69
CA ALA A 23 5.70 -19.57 31.54
C ALA A 23 5.49 -20.25 30.17
N THR A 24 4.97 -21.47 30.21
CA THR A 24 4.61 -22.19 29.00
C THR A 24 3.49 -21.38 28.37
N ARG A 25 3.81 -20.51 27.40
CA ARG A 25 2.78 -19.80 26.64
C ARG A 25 1.84 -20.86 26.10
N THR A 26 0.57 -20.71 26.39
CA THR A 26 -0.43 -21.69 25.99
C THR A 26 -0.61 -21.62 24.49
N TYR A 27 -0.57 -22.78 23.87
CA TYR A 27 -0.92 -22.94 22.47
C TYR A 27 -2.43 -22.75 22.29
N VAL A 28 -2.84 -21.81 21.45
CA VAL A 28 -4.24 -21.56 21.13
C VAL A 28 -4.41 -21.66 19.61
N ARG A 29 -5.46 -22.33 19.19
CA ARG A 29 -5.82 -22.53 17.79
C ARG A 29 -7.30 -22.23 17.59
N SER A 30 -7.62 -21.51 16.50
CA SER A 30 -8.97 -21.28 16.02
C SER A 30 -9.05 -21.57 14.53
N VAL A 31 -10.21 -22.02 14.04
CA VAL A 31 -10.46 -22.28 12.63
C VAL A 31 -11.69 -21.49 12.22
N VAL A 32 -11.57 -20.72 11.15
CA VAL A 32 -12.65 -19.88 10.59
C VAL A 32 -12.99 -20.38 9.20
N GLU A 33 -14.24 -20.75 9.01
CA GLU A 33 -14.74 -21.15 7.68
C GLU A 33 -15.06 -19.91 6.83
N LEU A 34 -14.44 -19.82 5.66
CA LEU A 34 -14.54 -18.70 4.73
C LEU A 34 -14.95 -19.21 3.36
N GLY A 35 -16.26 -19.37 3.13
CA GLY A 35 -16.77 -19.92 1.88
C GLY A 35 -16.26 -21.34 1.62
N GLN A 36 -15.46 -21.53 0.59
CA GLN A 36 -14.88 -22.85 0.24
C GLN A 36 -13.53 -23.11 0.93
N SER A 37 -12.95 -22.12 1.59
CA SER A 37 -11.65 -22.23 2.26
C SER A 37 -11.79 -22.10 3.78
N SER A 38 -10.85 -22.71 4.52
CA SER A 38 -10.74 -22.55 5.96
C SER A 38 -9.46 -21.81 6.32
N LEU A 39 -9.55 -20.83 7.22
CA LEU A 39 -8.43 -20.09 7.76
C LEU A 39 -8.11 -20.61 9.16
N VAL A 40 -6.91 -21.14 9.34
CA VAL A 40 -6.41 -21.59 10.63
C VAL A 40 -5.55 -20.50 11.23
N LEU A 41 -5.86 -20.12 12.47
CA LEU A 41 -5.14 -19.13 13.25
C LEU A 41 -4.55 -19.81 14.50
N GLU A 42 -3.24 -19.70 14.68
CA GLU A 42 -2.55 -20.30 15.83
C GLU A 42 -1.57 -19.30 16.46
N SER A 43 -1.41 -19.37 17.77
CA SER A 43 -0.40 -18.62 18.50
C SER A 43 0.21 -19.44 19.65
N GLY A 44 1.42 -19.07 20.08
CA GLY A 44 2.12 -19.66 21.22
C GLY A 44 3.04 -20.84 20.91
N ASN A 45 2.95 -21.45 19.73
CA ASN A 45 3.76 -22.61 19.36
C ASN A 45 5.13 -22.22 18.75
N LEU A 46 5.12 -21.30 17.79
CA LEU A 46 6.30 -20.86 17.05
C LEU A 46 6.81 -19.51 17.57
N ALA A 47 8.09 -19.23 17.36
CA ALA A 47 8.75 -17.96 17.70
C ALA A 47 8.49 -17.49 19.15
N ARG A 48 8.68 -18.35 20.13
CA ARG A 48 8.34 -18.13 21.56
C ARG A 48 9.07 -16.97 22.22
N LEU A 49 10.15 -16.46 21.64
CA LEU A 49 10.90 -15.31 22.16
C LEU A 49 10.37 -13.96 21.63
N ALA A 50 9.47 -13.97 20.65
CA ALA A 50 8.83 -12.75 20.17
C ALA A 50 7.79 -12.27 21.19
N ASP A 51 7.55 -10.95 21.26
CA ASP A 51 6.49 -10.40 22.13
C ASP A 51 5.10 -10.91 21.70
N GLY A 52 4.89 -11.04 20.39
CA GLY A 52 3.74 -11.72 19.81
C GLY A 52 4.13 -12.58 18.62
N SER A 53 3.48 -13.73 18.46
CA SER A 53 3.66 -14.61 17.31
C SER A 53 2.35 -15.17 16.83
N ALA A 54 2.20 -15.31 15.53
CA ALA A 54 1.02 -15.86 14.88
C ALA A 54 1.44 -16.79 13.75
N PHE A 55 0.81 -17.94 13.68
CA PHE A 55 0.89 -18.82 12.52
C PHE A 55 -0.48 -18.85 11.86
N VAL A 56 -0.50 -18.52 10.58
CA VAL A 56 -1.71 -18.47 9.77
C VAL A 56 -1.57 -19.43 8.63
N GLN A 57 -2.58 -20.29 8.47
CA GLN A 57 -2.61 -21.27 7.40
C GLN A 57 -3.96 -21.22 6.65
N MET A 58 -3.90 -21.18 5.32
CA MET A 58 -5.04 -21.28 4.43
C MET A 58 -4.70 -22.28 3.32
N GLY A 59 -5.32 -23.46 3.35
CA GLY A 59 -4.90 -24.55 2.49
C GLY A 59 -3.42 -24.92 2.69
N ASN A 60 -2.63 -24.86 1.63
CA ASN A 60 -1.18 -25.13 1.65
C ASN A 60 -0.34 -23.85 1.84
N LEU A 61 -0.97 -22.70 1.90
CA LEU A 61 -0.30 -21.43 2.22
C LEU A 61 -0.12 -21.31 3.74
N SER A 62 1.12 -21.10 4.19
CA SER A 62 1.44 -20.93 5.61
C SER A 62 2.36 -19.74 5.82
N ILE A 63 1.97 -18.84 6.71
CA ILE A 63 2.69 -17.60 7.05
C ILE A 63 2.96 -17.55 8.55
N LEU A 64 4.18 -17.22 8.92
CA LEU A 64 4.57 -16.91 10.29
C LEU A 64 4.72 -15.39 10.43
N GLY A 65 3.91 -14.79 11.30
CA GLY A 65 4.04 -13.41 11.73
C GLY A 65 4.67 -13.33 13.11
N THR A 66 5.64 -12.43 13.31
CA THR A 66 6.25 -12.14 14.60
C THR A 66 6.26 -10.66 14.84
N ALA A 67 5.84 -10.24 16.04
CA ALA A 67 5.85 -8.85 16.48
C ALA A 67 6.87 -8.67 17.60
N MET A 68 7.72 -7.68 17.46
CA MET A 68 8.70 -7.27 18.46
C MET A 68 8.49 -5.80 18.80
N ARG A 69 8.51 -5.46 20.08
CA ARG A 69 8.40 -4.09 20.57
C ARG A 69 9.70 -3.66 21.25
N ARG A 70 10.14 -2.48 20.91
CA ARG A 70 11.31 -1.85 21.53
C ARG A 70 10.89 -0.52 22.13
N ARG A 71 11.23 -0.29 23.40
CA ARG A 71 10.97 1.00 24.05
C ARG A 71 11.70 2.11 23.32
N MET A 72 10.98 3.18 22.96
CA MET A 72 11.56 4.33 22.29
C MET A 72 12.53 5.05 23.21
N GLU A 73 13.75 5.25 22.77
CA GLU A 73 14.66 6.23 23.37
C GLU A 73 14.33 7.60 22.78
N ALA A 74 14.22 8.61 23.63
CA ALA A 74 13.65 9.95 23.41
C ALA A 74 14.27 10.80 22.27
N PHE A 75 15.07 10.25 21.36
CA PHE A 75 15.90 11.02 20.42
C PHE A 75 15.60 10.84 18.92
N TYR A 76 14.59 10.07 18.48
CA TYR A 76 14.36 9.86 17.04
C TYR A 76 12.97 10.29 16.59
N SER A 77 12.88 11.55 16.19
CA SER A 77 11.70 12.27 15.75
C SER A 77 11.34 12.04 14.28
N ARG A 78 10.95 10.99 13.78
CA ARG A 78 10.32 10.77 12.42
C ARG A 78 10.17 9.31 12.06
N ARG A 79 10.17 8.39 13.03
CA ARG A 79 9.94 6.98 12.70
C ARG A 79 8.44 6.67 12.67
N LYS A 80 8.05 5.87 11.70
CA LYS A 80 6.71 5.29 11.65
C LYS A 80 6.57 4.35 12.86
N PRO A 81 5.46 4.39 13.61
CA PRO A 81 5.27 3.58 14.83
C PRO A 81 5.31 2.08 14.55
N LEU A 82 5.04 1.68 13.30
CA LEU A 82 5.03 0.30 12.83
C LEU A 82 5.94 0.14 11.62
N LEU A 83 6.87 -0.81 11.70
CA LEU A 83 7.67 -1.28 10.58
C LEU A 83 7.24 -2.72 10.25
N VAL A 84 6.83 -2.95 9.02
CA VAL A 84 6.44 -4.27 8.54
C VAL A 84 7.39 -4.71 7.45
N ASP A 85 7.91 -5.93 7.55
CA ASP A 85 8.74 -6.56 6.54
C ASP A 85 8.17 -7.94 6.21
N TYR A 86 7.79 -8.14 4.94
CA TYR A 86 7.39 -9.43 4.41
C TYR A 86 8.55 -10.05 3.61
N ARG A 87 8.73 -11.37 3.75
CA ARG A 87 9.78 -12.13 3.06
C ARG A 87 9.26 -13.40 2.42
N GLU A 88 9.47 -13.51 1.11
CA GLU A 88 9.30 -14.75 0.37
C GLU A 88 10.63 -15.51 0.31
N ARG A 89 10.61 -16.75 0.77
CA ARG A 89 11.76 -17.63 0.63
C ARG A 89 11.51 -18.66 -0.46
N SER A 90 12.48 -18.88 -1.31
CA SER A 90 12.43 -19.87 -2.38
C SER A 90 12.12 -21.28 -1.88
N VAL A 91 12.58 -21.61 -0.67
CA VAL A 91 12.31 -22.88 0.01
C VAL A 91 10.83 -23.12 0.25
N ALA A 92 10.04 -22.05 0.48
CA ALA A 92 8.59 -22.15 0.73
C ALA A 92 7.82 -22.74 -0.47
N VAL A 93 8.38 -22.64 -1.66
CA VAL A 93 7.83 -23.21 -2.90
C VAL A 93 8.70 -24.35 -3.48
N GLY A 94 9.60 -24.90 -2.67
CA GLY A 94 10.49 -26.00 -3.05
C GLY A 94 11.53 -25.65 -4.13
N LYS A 95 11.92 -24.37 -4.26
CA LYS A 95 12.90 -23.90 -5.25
C LYS A 95 14.24 -23.51 -4.60
N ILE A 96 15.30 -23.60 -5.39
CA ILE A 96 16.64 -23.07 -5.05
C ILE A 96 16.87 -21.82 -5.89
N PRO A 97 17.28 -20.67 -5.30
CA PRO A 97 17.55 -19.45 -6.05
C PRO A 97 18.67 -19.66 -7.08
N ILE A 98 18.48 -19.10 -8.28
CA ILE A 98 19.47 -19.20 -9.39
C ILE A 98 20.65 -18.22 -9.18
N THR A 99 20.66 -17.43 -8.12
CA THR A 99 21.74 -16.49 -7.80
C THR A 99 23.07 -17.21 -7.55
N GLN A 100 24.19 -16.51 -7.73
CA GLN A 100 25.52 -17.10 -7.57
C GLN A 100 25.72 -17.77 -6.19
N LYS A 101 25.19 -17.17 -5.12
CA LYS A 101 25.28 -17.69 -3.76
C LYS A 101 24.10 -18.59 -3.36
N ARG A 102 23.18 -18.89 -4.29
CA ARG A 102 21.98 -19.71 -4.04
C ARG A 102 21.13 -19.22 -2.87
N ARG A 103 21.04 -17.90 -2.72
CA ARG A 103 20.20 -17.22 -1.71
C ARG A 103 19.46 -16.04 -2.33
N GLU A 104 18.40 -15.62 -1.68
CA GLU A 104 17.63 -14.42 -2.05
C GLU A 104 18.51 -13.17 -1.90
N LEU A 105 18.37 -12.22 -2.85
CA LEU A 105 19.09 -10.95 -2.87
C LEU A 105 18.08 -9.79 -2.86
N GLY A 106 18.12 -9.01 -1.78
CA GLY A 106 17.27 -7.80 -1.68
C GLY A 106 15.78 -8.11 -1.48
N PHE A 107 14.97 -7.07 -1.63
CA PHE A 107 13.51 -7.15 -1.62
C PHE A 107 12.99 -7.18 -3.07
N SER A 108 11.98 -7.99 -3.34
CA SER A 108 11.21 -7.93 -4.57
C SER A 108 10.09 -6.88 -4.45
N ASP A 109 9.58 -6.40 -5.60
CA ASP A 109 8.45 -5.45 -5.61
C ASP A 109 7.21 -6.03 -4.94
N VAL A 110 6.98 -7.35 -5.07
CA VAL A 110 5.90 -8.07 -4.37
C VAL A 110 6.08 -8.00 -2.85
N GLU A 111 7.30 -8.20 -2.34
CA GLU A 111 7.58 -8.10 -0.91
C GLU A 111 7.41 -6.67 -0.39
N LEU A 112 7.82 -5.67 -1.18
CA LEU A 112 7.63 -4.25 -0.85
C LEU A 112 6.15 -3.86 -0.84
N LYS A 113 5.39 -4.25 -1.87
CA LYS A 113 3.95 -4.02 -1.99
C LYS A 113 3.20 -4.65 -0.81
N THR A 114 3.38 -5.95 -0.56
CA THR A 114 2.72 -6.66 0.54
C THR A 114 3.04 -6.02 1.89
N SER A 115 4.32 -5.66 2.12
CA SER A 115 4.72 -4.96 3.35
C SER A 115 4.03 -3.60 3.50
N SER A 116 3.84 -2.85 2.40
CA SER A 116 3.13 -1.56 2.39
C SER A 116 1.66 -1.73 2.73
N ILE A 117 0.98 -2.67 2.09
CA ILE A 117 -0.45 -2.97 2.32
C ILE A 117 -0.69 -3.33 3.78
N VAL A 118 0.09 -4.28 4.34
CA VAL A 118 -0.04 -4.68 5.74
C VAL A 118 0.23 -3.50 6.69
N GLN A 119 1.24 -2.68 6.40
CA GLN A 119 1.55 -1.50 7.21
C GLN A 119 0.42 -0.48 7.19
N ARG A 120 -0.18 -0.18 6.03
CA ARG A 120 -1.31 0.75 5.89
C ARG A 120 -2.56 0.25 6.62
N ALA A 121 -2.87 -1.04 6.50
CA ALA A 121 -4.04 -1.63 7.14
C ALA A 121 -3.98 -1.60 8.68
N LEU A 122 -2.78 -1.66 9.28
CA LEU A 122 -2.62 -1.86 10.74
C LEU A 122 -2.14 -0.61 11.48
N THR A 123 -1.40 0.31 10.81
CA THR A 123 -0.83 1.51 11.45
C THR A 123 -1.87 2.37 12.18
N PRO A 124 -3.07 2.62 11.63
CA PRO A 124 -4.04 3.51 12.27
C PRO A 124 -4.57 2.99 13.60
N LEU A 125 -4.63 1.67 13.75
CA LEU A 125 -5.12 0.99 14.95
C LEU A 125 -4.02 0.66 15.96
N MET A 126 -2.79 1.11 15.70
CA MET A 126 -1.72 0.97 16.70
C MET A 126 -2.06 1.78 17.94
N ASN A 127 -1.85 1.16 19.10
CA ASN A 127 -2.09 1.83 20.36
C ASN A 127 -1.15 3.03 20.49
N GLN A 128 -1.71 4.24 20.39
CA GLN A 128 -0.96 5.50 20.44
C GLN A 128 -0.34 5.77 21.83
N GLU A 129 -0.82 5.11 22.86
CA GLU A 129 -0.28 5.19 24.21
C GLU A 129 1.04 4.43 24.37
N ASN A 130 1.33 3.50 23.47
CA ASN A 130 2.54 2.71 23.53
C ASN A 130 3.76 3.52 23.11
N GLN A 131 4.72 3.68 24.04
CA GLN A 131 6.03 4.28 23.80
C GLN A 131 7.00 3.30 23.13
N PHE A 132 6.51 2.45 22.22
CA PHE A 132 7.31 1.42 21.58
C PHE A 132 7.37 1.62 20.06
N ASP A 133 8.59 1.46 19.52
CA ASP A 133 8.76 1.11 18.11
C ASP A 133 8.36 -0.36 17.96
N VAL A 134 7.49 -0.66 17.02
CA VAL A 134 7.05 -2.03 16.75
C VAL A 134 7.53 -2.48 15.39
N GLN A 135 8.14 -3.65 15.34
CA GLN A 135 8.53 -4.31 14.10
C GLN A 135 7.77 -5.62 13.95
N VAL A 136 7.13 -5.81 12.80
CA VAL A 136 6.50 -7.05 12.40
C VAL A 136 7.31 -7.67 11.26
N LEU A 137 7.71 -8.92 11.44
CA LEU A 137 8.32 -9.72 10.40
C LEU A 137 7.36 -10.84 9.99
N LEU A 138 7.00 -10.85 8.71
CA LEU A 138 6.16 -11.85 8.08
C LEU A 138 7.04 -12.74 7.20
N THR A 139 6.98 -14.06 7.42
CA THR A 139 7.78 -15.02 6.67
C THR A 139 6.86 -16.05 6.03
N LEU A 140 6.95 -16.19 4.71
CA LEU A 140 6.32 -17.28 4.00
C LEU A 140 7.04 -18.59 4.31
N LEU A 141 6.31 -19.57 4.87
CA LEU A 141 6.87 -20.88 5.24
C LEU A 141 6.56 -21.95 4.20
N SER A 142 5.36 -21.93 3.61
CA SER A 142 4.92 -22.88 2.59
C SER A 142 3.90 -22.24 1.65
N SER A 143 3.94 -22.61 0.36
CA SER A 143 2.93 -22.25 -0.63
C SER A 143 2.96 -23.23 -1.80
N ASP A 144 1.76 -23.61 -2.27
CA ASP A 144 1.56 -24.35 -3.53
C ASP A 144 1.37 -23.42 -4.74
N ARG A 145 1.52 -22.11 -4.55
CA ARG A 145 1.31 -21.07 -5.54
C ARG A 145 -0.13 -20.89 -6.01
N ASN A 146 -1.06 -21.41 -5.27
CA ASN A 146 -2.47 -21.35 -5.64
C ASN A 146 -3.20 -20.15 -5.00
N LEU A 147 -2.74 -19.71 -3.83
CA LEU A 147 -3.36 -18.62 -3.06
C LEU A 147 -2.45 -17.39 -2.97
N ASP A 148 -3.06 -16.21 -2.90
CA ASP A 148 -2.33 -14.97 -2.65
C ASP A 148 -2.04 -14.76 -1.17
N VAL A 149 -0.97 -14.01 -0.88
CA VAL A 149 -0.43 -13.84 0.47
C VAL A 149 -0.96 -12.62 1.20
N GLU A 150 -1.46 -11.60 0.49
CA GLU A 150 -1.76 -10.27 1.04
C GLU A 150 -2.70 -10.35 2.25
N THR A 151 -3.85 -10.99 2.11
CA THR A 151 -4.85 -11.14 3.19
C THR A 151 -4.33 -11.98 4.36
N SER A 152 -3.63 -13.08 4.06
CA SER A 152 -3.04 -13.94 5.09
C SER A 152 -1.92 -13.23 5.86
N CYS A 153 -1.16 -12.34 5.22
CA CYS A 153 -0.15 -11.48 5.86
C CYS A 153 -0.79 -10.46 6.80
N ILE A 154 -1.90 -9.82 6.40
CA ILE A 154 -2.63 -8.89 7.28
C ILE A 154 -3.15 -9.63 8.51
N ASN A 155 -3.78 -10.79 8.34
CA ASN A 155 -4.30 -11.61 9.42
C ASN A 155 -3.19 -12.08 10.38
N ALA A 156 -2.04 -12.49 9.86
CA ALA A 156 -0.89 -12.92 10.67
C ALA A 156 -0.28 -11.75 11.45
N ALA A 157 -0.12 -10.61 10.82
CA ALA A 157 0.41 -9.41 11.47
C ALA A 157 -0.53 -8.89 12.55
N SER A 158 -1.84 -8.83 12.27
CA SER A 158 -2.86 -8.41 13.23
C SER A 158 -2.88 -9.30 14.47
N LEU A 159 -2.91 -10.62 14.30
CA LEU A 159 -2.88 -11.55 15.43
C LEU A 159 -1.59 -11.44 16.23
N ALA A 160 -0.43 -11.30 15.56
CA ALA A 160 0.86 -11.14 16.26
C ALA A 160 0.91 -9.83 17.06
N LEU A 161 0.39 -8.72 16.51
CA LEU A 161 0.30 -7.42 17.20
C LEU A 161 -0.70 -7.46 18.37
N GLY A 162 -1.83 -8.17 18.20
CA GLY A 162 -2.82 -8.37 19.26
C GLY A 162 -2.24 -9.13 20.44
N VAL A 163 -1.55 -10.25 20.17
CA VAL A 163 -0.86 -11.03 21.24
C VAL A 163 0.27 -10.23 21.90
N ALA A 164 0.93 -9.31 21.16
CA ALA A 164 1.92 -8.40 21.73
C ALA A 164 1.30 -7.21 22.51
N GLY A 165 -0.04 -7.05 22.48
CA GLY A 165 -0.74 -5.96 23.18
C GLY A 165 -0.44 -4.56 22.58
N THR A 166 -0.16 -4.47 21.27
CA THR A 166 0.27 -3.23 20.60
C THR A 166 -0.78 -2.62 19.68
N ILE A 167 -1.86 -3.34 19.38
CA ILE A 167 -2.98 -2.88 18.56
C ILE A 167 -4.25 -2.74 19.41
N GLN A 168 -5.09 -1.74 19.12
CA GLN A 168 -6.33 -1.47 19.87
C GLN A 168 -7.42 -2.52 19.61
N GLU A 169 -7.61 -2.86 18.34
CA GLU A 169 -8.55 -3.89 17.89
C GLU A 169 -7.88 -4.78 16.84
N PRO A 170 -8.19 -6.10 16.82
CA PRO A 170 -7.70 -6.97 15.76
C PRO A 170 -8.35 -6.63 14.42
N VAL A 171 -7.58 -6.82 13.36
CA VAL A 171 -7.98 -6.60 11.97
C VAL A 171 -8.08 -7.94 11.25
N GLY A 172 -9.20 -8.17 10.59
CA GLY A 172 -9.37 -9.28 9.66
C GLY A 172 -9.20 -8.81 8.22
N ALA A 173 -8.78 -9.69 7.32
CA ALA A 173 -8.70 -9.39 5.90
C ALA A 173 -9.15 -10.57 5.04
N VAL A 174 -9.89 -10.26 3.97
CA VAL A 174 -10.35 -11.21 2.96
C VAL A 174 -10.19 -10.61 1.55
N CYS A 175 -10.09 -11.49 0.56
CA CYS A 175 -10.17 -11.14 -0.84
C CYS A 175 -11.49 -11.67 -1.42
N ILE A 176 -12.23 -10.83 -2.15
CA ILE A 176 -13.44 -11.22 -2.87
C ILE A 176 -13.18 -11.02 -4.36
N ALA A 177 -13.48 -12.03 -5.17
CA ALA A 177 -13.48 -11.90 -6.62
C ALA A 177 -14.90 -12.03 -7.17
N ASN A 178 -15.24 -11.20 -8.17
CA ASN A 178 -16.45 -11.35 -8.97
C ASN A 178 -16.10 -12.10 -10.25
N ILE A 179 -16.70 -13.30 -10.42
CA ILE A 179 -16.48 -14.16 -11.58
C ILE A 179 -17.84 -14.50 -12.18
N GLY A 180 -18.22 -13.80 -13.26
CA GLY A 180 -19.49 -14.03 -13.95
C GLY A 180 -20.70 -14.00 -13.00
N ASP A 181 -20.90 -12.89 -12.30
CA ASP A 181 -21.98 -12.61 -11.32
C ASP A 181 -21.93 -13.49 -10.04
N ARG A 182 -20.83 -14.19 -9.78
CA ARG A 182 -20.64 -14.96 -8.55
C ARG A 182 -19.50 -14.38 -7.72
N LEU A 183 -19.76 -14.11 -6.45
CA LEU A 183 -18.75 -13.68 -5.49
C LEU A 183 -18.02 -14.91 -4.92
N VAL A 184 -16.70 -14.93 -5.08
CA VAL A 184 -15.82 -15.99 -4.57
C VAL A 184 -14.91 -15.40 -3.49
N VAL A 185 -14.93 -16.01 -2.31
CA VAL A 185 -14.13 -15.60 -1.16
C VAL A 185 -12.77 -16.28 -1.20
N ASN A 186 -11.69 -15.51 -1.08
CA ASN A 186 -10.30 -15.95 -1.17
C ASN A 186 -10.04 -16.80 -2.43
N PRO A 187 -10.22 -16.22 -3.63
CA PRO A 187 -10.06 -16.91 -4.89
C PRO A 187 -8.63 -17.40 -5.08
N SER A 188 -8.49 -18.49 -5.84
CA SER A 188 -7.18 -18.94 -6.32
C SER A 188 -6.58 -17.97 -7.33
N ILE A 189 -5.27 -18.08 -7.57
CA ILE A 189 -4.57 -17.22 -8.57
C ILE A 189 -5.17 -17.43 -9.97
N ASP A 190 -5.57 -18.66 -10.31
CA ASP A 190 -6.21 -18.95 -11.59
C ASP A 190 -7.61 -18.31 -11.68
N GLU A 191 -8.42 -18.38 -10.62
CA GLU A 191 -9.73 -17.71 -10.54
C GLU A 191 -9.59 -16.19 -10.61
N ARG A 192 -8.59 -15.60 -9.95
CA ARG A 192 -8.30 -14.16 -10.04
C ARG A 192 -7.92 -13.71 -11.46
N SER A 193 -7.27 -14.56 -12.23
CA SER A 193 -6.87 -14.23 -13.61
C SER A 193 -8.05 -14.05 -14.57
N VAL A 194 -9.17 -14.71 -14.28
CA VAL A 194 -10.41 -14.65 -15.09
C VAL A 194 -11.49 -13.77 -14.46
N ALA A 195 -11.26 -13.25 -13.25
CA ALA A 195 -12.20 -12.41 -12.55
C ALA A 195 -12.43 -11.07 -13.25
N ASP A 196 -13.66 -10.59 -13.22
CA ASP A 196 -14.04 -9.28 -13.72
C ASP A 196 -13.67 -8.18 -12.71
N ALA A 197 -13.71 -8.53 -11.42
CA ALA A 197 -13.29 -7.63 -10.35
C ALA A 197 -12.69 -8.38 -9.17
N GLU A 198 -11.86 -7.68 -8.43
CA GLU A 198 -11.19 -8.14 -7.23
C GLU A 198 -11.20 -7.06 -6.16
N LEU A 199 -11.57 -7.44 -4.94
CA LEU A 199 -11.62 -6.58 -3.77
C LEU A 199 -10.80 -7.21 -2.64
N VAL A 200 -9.77 -6.53 -2.17
CA VAL A 200 -9.09 -6.82 -0.90
C VAL A 200 -9.66 -5.88 0.15
N TYR A 201 -10.26 -6.44 1.16
CA TYR A 201 -10.87 -5.72 2.27
C TYR A 201 -10.21 -6.10 3.58
N ALA A 202 -9.71 -5.12 4.31
CA ALA A 202 -9.24 -5.29 5.68
C ALA A 202 -10.04 -4.37 6.61
N GLY A 203 -10.44 -4.87 7.76
CA GLY A 203 -11.23 -4.09 8.70
C GLY A 203 -11.30 -4.72 10.09
N CYS A 204 -11.84 -3.96 11.01
CA CYS A 204 -12.14 -4.38 12.36
C CYS A 204 -13.67 -4.50 12.55
N ARG A 205 -14.12 -4.60 13.79
CA ARG A 205 -15.56 -4.71 14.10
C ARG A 205 -16.35 -3.46 13.69
N THR A 206 -15.73 -2.30 13.72
CA THR A 206 -16.39 -1.00 13.50
C THR A 206 -16.42 -0.53 12.06
N GLY A 207 -15.50 -1.00 11.21
CA GLY A 207 -15.45 -0.59 9.81
C GLY A 207 -14.15 -0.99 9.10
N ALA A 208 -13.94 -0.45 7.91
CA ALA A 208 -12.81 -0.74 7.05
C ALA A 208 -11.54 0.04 7.46
N THR A 209 -10.40 -0.62 7.49
CA THR A 209 -9.09 0.03 7.66
C THR A 209 -8.37 0.22 6.34
N LEU A 210 -8.63 -0.69 5.39
CA LEU A 210 -8.08 -0.65 4.04
C LEU A 210 -9.06 -1.33 3.08
N VAL A 211 -9.31 -0.67 1.95
CA VAL A 211 -10.04 -1.26 0.83
C VAL A 211 -9.18 -1.08 -0.42
N GLN A 212 -8.93 -2.14 -1.16
CA GLN A 212 -8.31 -2.09 -2.48
C GLN A 212 -9.19 -2.86 -3.47
N PHE A 213 -9.68 -2.16 -4.47
CA PHE A 213 -10.52 -2.72 -5.52
C PHE A 213 -9.85 -2.51 -6.88
N ARG A 214 -9.97 -3.52 -7.73
CA ARG A 214 -9.58 -3.49 -9.14
C ARG A 214 -10.65 -4.22 -9.94
N GLY A 215 -11.19 -3.58 -10.98
CA GLY A 215 -12.27 -4.17 -11.76
C GLY A 215 -12.31 -3.68 -13.19
N ARG A 216 -13.05 -4.42 -14.03
CA ARG A 216 -13.31 -4.08 -15.42
C ARG A 216 -14.60 -3.28 -15.52
N GLU A 217 -14.55 -2.00 -15.10
CA GLU A 217 -15.66 -1.05 -15.23
C GLU A 217 -16.95 -1.50 -14.50
N LEU A 218 -16.84 -1.86 -13.19
CA LEU A 218 -17.98 -2.24 -12.37
C LEU A 218 -18.85 -1.02 -11.99
N SER A 219 -20.14 -1.30 -11.76
CA SER A 219 -21.08 -0.36 -11.19
C SER A 219 -20.87 -0.17 -9.67
N THR A 220 -21.36 0.94 -9.12
CA THR A 220 -21.33 1.19 -7.68
C THR A 220 -22.14 0.16 -6.89
N SER A 221 -23.24 -0.34 -7.42
CA SER A 221 -24.06 -1.39 -6.77
C SER A 221 -23.33 -2.71 -6.61
N GLU A 222 -22.65 -3.18 -7.67
CA GLU A 222 -21.85 -4.41 -7.59
C GLU A 222 -20.69 -4.30 -6.62
N LEU A 223 -20.06 -3.11 -6.56
CA LEU A 223 -19.02 -2.83 -5.58
C LEU A 223 -19.56 -2.92 -4.15
N ASN A 224 -20.74 -2.35 -3.89
CA ASN A 224 -21.36 -2.37 -2.57
C ASN A 224 -21.66 -3.81 -2.12
N ASP A 225 -22.20 -4.65 -3.01
CA ASP A 225 -22.42 -6.06 -2.72
C ASP A 225 -21.11 -6.77 -2.31
N MET A 226 -19.98 -6.46 -2.99
CA MET A 226 -18.67 -7.00 -2.61
C MET A 226 -18.20 -6.49 -1.25
N LEU A 227 -18.43 -5.23 -0.90
CA LEU A 227 -18.05 -4.64 0.39
C LEU A 227 -18.83 -5.29 1.55
N TYR A 228 -20.14 -5.47 1.41
CA TYR A 228 -20.97 -6.11 2.43
C TYR A 228 -20.58 -7.57 2.65
N GLU A 229 -20.35 -8.33 1.57
CA GLU A 229 -19.90 -9.71 1.66
C GLU A 229 -18.54 -9.82 2.36
N ALA A 230 -17.57 -8.98 1.97
CA ALA A 230 -16.25 -8.93 2.58
C ALA A 230 -16.32 -8.62 4.08
N SER A 231 -17.10 -7.60 4.46
CA SER A 231 -17.30 -7.20 5.85
C SER A 231 -17.84 -8.34 6.72
N SER A 232 -18.82 -9.10 6.19
CA SER A 232 -19.42 -10.24 6.90
C SER A 232 -18.39 -11.32 7.26
N HIS A 233 -17.45 -11.59 6.36
CA HIS A 233 -16.38 -12.56 6.58
C HIS A 233 -15.28 -12.03 7.51
N VAL A 234 -14.94 -10.75 7.38
CA VAL A 234 -13.94 -10.09 8.25
C VAL A 234 -14.36 -10.12 9.71
N ILE A 235 -15.64 -9.87 10.01
CA ILE A 235 -16.17 -9.94 11.40
C ILE A 235 -15.93 -11.33 12.03
N LYS A 236 -16.05 -12.42 11.26
CA LYS A 236 -15.77 -13.78 11.74
C LYS A 236 -14.29 -13.97 12.10
N ILE A 237 -13.39 -13.42 11.27
CA ILE A 237 -11.94 -13.48 11.49
C ILE A 237 -11.55 -12.66 12.72
N VAL A 238 -12.06 -11.43 12.82
CA VAL A 238 -11.82 -10.52 13.95
C VAL A 238 -12.27 -11.16 15.27
N LYS A 239 -13.45 -11.80 15.29
CA LYS A 239 -13.95 -12.52 16.47
C LYS A 239 -13.00 -13.66 16.87
N ALA A 240 -12.56 -14.49 15.91
CA ALA A 240 -11.64 -15.58 16.17
C ALA A 240 -10.26 -15.10 16.68
N GLN A 241 -9.74 -13.98 16.14
CA GLN A 241 -8.52 -13.36 16.65
C GLN A 241 -8.71 -12.83 18.08
N ALA A 242 -9.81 -12.12 18.37
CA ALA A 242 -10.13 -11.61 19.70
C ALA A 242 -10.22 -12.76 20.74
N ASP A 243 -10.83 -13.89 20.38
CA ASP A 243 -10.91 -15.07 21.24
C ASP A 243 -9.51 -15.65 21.55
N ILE A 244 -8.59 -15.65 20.57
CA ILE A 244 -7.21 -16.09 20.80
C ILE A 244 -6.49 -15.09 21.72
N ILE A 245 -6.56 -13.80 21.45
CA ILE A 245 -5.88 -12.74 22.21
C ILE A 245 -6.33 -12.76 23.67
N SER A 246 -7.64 -12.87 23.94
CA SER A 246 -8.18 -12.91 25.31
C SER A 246 -7.62 -14.09 26.13
N ASN A 247 -7.33 -15.22 25.51
CA ASN A 247 -6.70 -16.36 26.18
C ASN A 247 -5.24 -16.08 26.60
N PHE A 248 -4.55 -15.18 25.88
CA PHE A 248 -3.19 -14.77 26.26
C PHE A 248 -3.20 -13.70 27.36
N ASP A 249 -4.14 -12.75 27.35
CA ASP A 249 -4.26 -11.69 28.37
C ASP A 249 -4.56 -12.24 29.76
N GLN A 250 -5.36 -13.30 29.86
CA GLN A 250 -5.66 -13.98 31.13
C GLN A 250 -4.44 -14.67 31.76
N GLN A 251 -3.37 -14.88 31.00
CA GLN A 251 -2.18 -15.61 31.43
C GLN A 251 -0.93 -14.72 31.49
N ALA A 252 -1.04 -13.46 31.10
CA ALA A 252 0.04 -12.51 31.28
C ALA A 252 0.33 -12.41 32.79
N PRO A 253 1.56 -12.68 33.27
CA PRO A 253 1.89 -12.35 34.63
C PRO A 253 1.65 -10.84 34.77
N THR A 254 0.91 -10.47 35.80
CA THR A 254 0.72 -9.08 36.24
C THR A 254 2.05 -8.53 36.80
N ASP A 255 3.12 -8.66 36.07
CA ASP A 255 4.42 -8.10 36.39
C ASP A 255 4.56 -6.71 35.73
N ASP A 256 3.61 -5.83 36.00
CA ASP A 256 3.93 -4.41 36.11
C ASP A 256 4.72 -4.27 37.42
N LEU A 257 6.05 -4.53 37.33
CA LEU A 257 6.98 -4.08 38.36
C LEU A 257 6.69 -2.59 38.58
N SER A 258 6.21 -2.23 39.77
CA SER A 258 5.95 -0.84 40.11
C SER A 258 7.23 -0.01 39.88
N TYR A 259 7.11 1.26 39.58
CA TYR A 259 8.27 2.14 39.41
C TYR A 259 9.22 2.08 40.60
N GLU A 260 8.74 1.79 41.80
CA GLU A 260 9.51 1.63 43.01
C GLU A 260 10.38 0.36 43.00
N GLU A 261 9.89 -0.76 42.51
CA GLU A 261 10.66 -2.01 42.39
C GLU A 261 11.75 -1.95 41.32
N ILE A 262 11.54 -1.19 40.23
CA ILE A 262 12.55 -0.96 39.19
C ILE A 262 13.65 -0.02 39.71
N PHE A 263 13.31 0.95 40.56
CA PHE A 263 14.27 1.87 41.17
C PHE A 263 15.17 1.17 42.20
N GLU A 264 14.64 0.21 42.96
CA GLU A 264 15.42 -0.63 43.88
C GLU A 264 16.42 -1.53 43.17
N LEU A 265 16.19 -1.89 41.88
CA LEU A 265 17.14 -2.67 41.05
C LEU A 265 18.31 -1.84 40.54
N GLY A 266 18.43 -0.56 40.88
CA GLY A 266 19.56 0.29 40.55
C GLY A 266 19.66 0.64 39.06
N VAL A 267 18.64 0.37 38.27
CA VAL A 267 18.57 0.75 36.86
C VAL A 267 18.18 2.22 36.82
N LYS A 268 19.10 3.11 36.48
CA LYS A 268 18.82 4.52 36.20
C LYS A 268 17.93 4.62 34.97
N ILE A 269 16.63 4.49 35.14
CA ILE A 269 15.66 4.79 34.10
C ILE A 269 15.55 6.30 34.03
N LYS A 270 15.97 6.91 32.93
CA LYS A 270 15.58 8.28 32.65
C LYS A 270 14.06 8.34 32.65
N PRO A 271 13.43 9.31 33.31
CA PRO A 271 11.98 9.41 33.32
C PRO A 271 11.47 9.37 31.89
N SER A 272 10.57 8.45 31.61
CA SER A 272 9.98 8.32 30.27
C SER A 272 9.21 9.63 30.00
N ILE A 273 9.65 10.39 29.01
CA ILE A 273 8.92 11.56 28.55
C ILE A 273 7.59 11.04 28.03
N LYS A 274 6.47 11.49 28.61
CA LYS A 274 5.14 11.16 28.09
C LYS A 274 5.05 11.65 26.66
N VAL A 275 4.88 10.72 25.72
CA VAL A 275 4.81 11.00 24.28
C VAL A 275 3.39 11.40 23.86
N ILE A 276 2.40 11.17 24.74
CA ILE A 276 1.00 11.49 24.47
C ILE A 276 0.72 12.94 24.85
N PRO A 277 0.04 13.71 24.01
CA PRO A 277 -0.37 15.05 24.38
C PRO A 277 -1.30 15.01 25.60
N THR A 278 -0.85 15.58 26.71
CA THR A 278 -1.74 15.79 27.85
C THR A 278 -2.78 16.85 27.49
N LYS A 279 -3.96 16.79 28.11
CA LYS A 279 -5.03 17.80 27.92
C LYS A 279 -4.49 19.22 28.08
N GLU A 280 -3.68 19.45 29.09
CA GLU A 280 -3.07 20.74 29.37
C GLU A 280 -2.11 21.21 28.26
N LEU A 281 -1.32 20.29 27.69
CA LEU A 281 -0.42 20.59 26.60
C LEU A 281 -1.21 20.93 25.33
N LEU A 282 -2.23 20.16 24.99
CA LEU A 282 -3.10 20.44 23.84
C LEU A 282 -3.72 21.83 23.96
N HIS A 283 -4.25 22.18 25.13
CA HIS A 283 -4.80 23.51 25.40
C HIS A 283 -3.74 24.59 25.20
N THR A 284 -2.55 24.41 25.76
CA THR A 284 -1.47 25.41 25.66
C THR A 284 -0.98 25.56 24.22
N VAL A 285 -0.84 24.44 23.48
CA VAL A 285 -0.49 24.46 22.06
C VAL A 285 -1.58 25.19 21.25
N ARG A 286 -2.86 24.91 21.53
CA ARG A 286 -4.00 25.57 20.84
C ARG A 286 -4.00 27.07 21.08
N MET A 287 -3.80 27.51 22.31
CA MET A 287 -3.77 28.94 22.65
C MET A 287 -2.64 29.70 21.89
N VAL A 288 -1.51 29.03 21.67
CA VAL A 288 -0.37 29.64 20.96
C VAL A 288 -0.54 29.54 19.43
N ALA A 289 -1.04 28.41 18.93
CA ALA A 289 -1.04 28.11 17.49
C ALA A 289 -2.32 28.51 16.77
N ALA A 290 -3.50 28.45 17.40
CA ALA A 290 -4.78 28.66 16.71
C ALA A 290 -4.93 30.00 15.99
N PRO A 291 -4.47 31.15 16.53
CA PRO A 291 -4.62 32.43 15.83
C PRO A 291 -3.85 32.49 14.50
N GLN A 292 -2.62 31.95 14.49
CA GLN A 292 -1.78 31.91 13.29
C GLN A 292 -2.26 30.83 12.32
N LEU A 293 -2.70 29.69 12.83
CA LEU A 293 -3.25 28.60 12.03
C LEU A 293 -4.52 29.01 11.30
N SER A 294 -5.46 29.69 12.01
CA SER A 294 -6.67 30.23 11.40
C SER A 294 -6.35 31.24 10.29
N GLN A 295 -5.34 32.09 10.48
CA GLN A 295 -4.88 33.01 9.44
C GLN A 295 -4.34 32.27 8.21
N ILE A 296 -3.54 31.22 8.38
CA ILE A 296 -2.99 30.40 7.28
C ILE A 296 -4.13 29.71 6.51
N LEU A 297 -5.14 29.20 7.23
CA LEU A 297 -6.26 28.46 6.62
C LEU A 297 -7.30 29.38 5.96
N GLN A 298 -7.35 30.67 6.32
CA GLN A 298 -8.28 31.65 5.74
C GLN A 298 -7.67 32.43 4.57
N ASP A 299 -6.35 32.39 4.39
CA ASP A 299 -5.66 33.06 3.29
C ASP A 299 -5.76 32.23 1.99
N SER A 300 -6.87 32.43 1.27
CA SER A 300 -7.15 31.74 0.01
C SER A 300 -6.27 32.18 -1.17
N GLU A 301 -5.55 33.31 -1.06
CA GLU A 301 -4.65 33.80 -2.10
C GLU A 301 -3.22 33.25 -1.93
N SER A 302 -2.93 32.60 -0.80
CA SER A 302 -1.62 32.02 -0.53
C SER A 302 -1.39 30.78 -1.42
N SER A 303 -0.20 30.70 -2.03
CA SER A 303 0.22 29.50 -2.77
C SER A 303 0.40 28.30 -1.84
N ALA A 304 0.38 27.07 -2.40
CA ALA A 304 0.68 25.84 -1.66
C ALA A 304 2.02 25.94 -0.91
N ARG A 305 3.03 26.49 -1.56
CA ARG A 305 4.33 26.75 -0.93
C ARG A 305 4.22 27.73 0.23
N GLY A 306 3.46 28.80 0.07
CA GLY A 306 3.23 29.79 1.12
C GLY A 306 2.55 29.18 2.35
N ARG A 307 1.52 28.37 2.13
CA ARG A 307 0.82 27.61 3.19
C ARG A 307 1.78 26.65 3.91
N LEU A 308 2.58 25.87 3.16
CA LEU A 308 3.55 24.94 3.73
C LEU A 308 4.62 25.67 4.56
N GLU A 309 5.19 26.76 4.04
CA GLU A 309 6.15 27.60 4.79
C GLU A 309 5.50 28.22 6.04
N GLY A 310 4.23 28.62 5.97
CA GLY A 310 3.44 29.08 7.10
C GLY A 310 3.32 28.03 8.20
N MET A 311 2.97 26.79 7.84
CA MET A 311 2.88 25.65 8.77
C MET A 311 4.24 25.34 9.42
N LEU A 312 5.32 25.34 8.66
CA LEU A 312 6.67 25.11 9.18
C LEU A 312 7.15 26.25 10.11
N ARG A 313 6.72 27.50 9.89
CA ARG A 313 6.97 28.61 10.80
C ARG A 313 6.19 28.45 12.10
N LEU A 314 4.91 28.12 11.99
CA LEU A 314 4.02 27.86 13.12
C LEU A 314 4.60 26.75 14.03
N GLU A 315 5.01 25.61 13.46
CA GLU A 315 5.65 24.52 14.21
C GLU A 315 6.90 25.01 14.97
N ARG A 316 7.77 25.80 14.30
CA ARG A 316 9.01 26.34 14.90
C ARG A 316 8.73 27.33 16.00
N GLU A 317 7.78 28.25 15.81
CA GLU A 317 7.43 29.28 16.80
C GLU A 317 6.75 28.66 18.01
N THR A 318 5.78 27.78 17.81
CA THR A 318 5.15 27.02 18.89
C THR A 318 6.19 26.21 19.67
N GLY A 319 7.12 25.58 18.94
CA GLY A 319 8.22 24.85 19.55
C GLY A 319 9.12 25.75 20.42
N ARG A 320 9.49 26.96 19.97
CA ARG A 320 10.31 27.91 20.75
C ARG A 320 9.61 28.37 22.02
N VAL A 321 8.33 28.70 21.92
CA VAL A 321 7.54 29.17 23.07
C VAL A 321 7.39 28.08 24.13
N LEU A 322 7.06 26.86 23.73
CA LEU A 322 6.77 25.79 24.68
C LEU A 322 8.03 25.13 25.25
N MET A 323 9.05 24.91 24.44
CA MET A 323 10.33 24.36 24.92
C MET A 323 11.11 25.35 25.80
N GLY A 324 10.91 26.65 25.62
CA GLY A 324 11.49 27.66 26.51
C GLY A 324 10.87 27.71 27.92
N ASN A 325 9.66 27.20 28.06
CA ASN A 325 8.90 27.25 29.32
C ASN A 325 8.87 25.93 30.10
N SER A 326 9.33 24.81 29.50
CA SER A 326 9.26 23.48 30.13
C SER A 326 10.37 22.55 29.62
N GLU A 327 11.15 21.96 30.55
CA GLU A 327 12.16 20.94 30.25
C GLU A 327 11.57 19.59 29.78
N TYR A 328 10.26 19.42 29.89
CA TYR A 328 9.57 18.11 29.69
C TYR A 328 8.84 18.00 28.37
N VAL A 329 8.82 19.05 27.53
CA VAL A 329 8.09 19.06 26.25
C VAL A 329 9.06 18.78 25.09
N SER A 330 8.90 17.64 24.43
CA SER A 330 9.69 17.31 23.23
C SER A 330 9.08 17.96 21.97
N ARG A 331 9.91 18.22 20.96
CA ARG A 331 9.46 18.72 19.65
C ARG A 331 8.43 17.80 19.01
N GLU A 332 8.62 16.49 19.13
CA GLU A 332 7.69 15.49 18.60
C GLU A 332 6.30 15.57 19.24
N LEU A 333 6.25 15.82 20.54
CA LEU A 333 5.01 16.01 21.27
C LEU A 333 4.25 17.24 20.78
N ILE A 334 4.99 18.33 20.49
CA ILE A 334 4.41 19.56 19.92
C ILE A 334 3.87 19.31 18.53
N THR A 335 4.62 18.64 17.64
CA THR A 335 4.17 18.32 16.28
C THR A 335 2.92 17.45 16.28
N ARG A 336 2.85 16.42 17.14
CA ARG A 336 1.64 15.58 17.28
C ARG A 336 0.44 16.38 17.80
N SER A 337 0.66 17.27 18.76
CA SER A 337 -0.38 18.15 19.28
C SER A 337 -0.89 19.11 18.21
N LEU A 338 0.03 19.68 17.42
CA LEU A 338 -0.32 20.55 16.30
C LEU A 338 -1.16 19.84 15.26
N ASN A 339 -0.76 18.63 14.83
CA ASN A 339 -1.53 17.87 13.84
C ASN A 339 -2.97 17.61 14.29
N LYS A 340 -3.19 17.26 15.58
CA LYS A 340 -4.54 17.11 16.13
C LYS A 340 -5.34 18.42 16.07
N ILE A 341 -4.70 19.54 16.35
CA ILE A 341 -5.34 20.87 16.31
C ILE A 341 -5.65 21.27 14.87
N VAL A 342 -4.74 21.00 13.94
CA VAL A 342 -4.93 21.31 12.50
C VAL A 342 -6.18 20.64 11.93
N VAL A 343 -6.41 19.36 12.24
CA VAL A 343 -7.63 18.64 11.82
C VAL A 343 -8.89 19.34 12.29
N GLY A 344 -8.93 19.72 13.59
CA GLY A 344 -10.08 20.44 14.16
C GLY A 344 -10.30 21.82 13.53
N GLU A 345 -9.23 22.59 13.34
CA GLU A 345 -9.32 23.94 12.76
C GLU A 345 -9.69 23.90 11.27
N ILE A 346 -9.27 22.89 10.48
CA ILE A 346 -9.73 22.68 9.10
C ILE A 346 -11.23 22.45 9.09
N HIS A 347 -11.73 21.53 9.93
CA HIS A 347 -13.16 21.24 10.04
C HIS A 347 -13.96 22.49 10.43
N ASP A 348 -13.53 23.19 11.51
CA ASP A 348 -14.21 24.36 12.04
C ASP A 348 -14.22 25.52 11.03
N ASN A 349 -13.11 25.73 10.30
CA ASN A 349 -13.02 26.75 9.25
C ASN A 349 -13.98 26.49 8.09
N ILE A 350 -14.04 25.26 7.58
CA ILE A 350 -14.94 24.90 6.50
C ILE A 350 -16.41 25.02 6.95
N ARG A 351 -16.72 24.62 8.19
CA ARG A 351 -18.08 24.72 8.75
C ARG A 351 -18.53 26.18 8.91
N ALA A 352 -17.63 27.06 9.33
CA ALA A 352 -17.91 28.46 9.55
C ALA A 352 -18.01 29.28 8.26
N SER A 353 -17.11 29.04 7.30
CA SER A 353 -16.98 29.83 6.08
C SER A 353 -17.65 29.20 4.86
N GLY A 354 -17.92 27.88 4.87
CA GLY A 354 -18.33 27.10 3.71
C GLY A 354 -17.22 26.96 2.66
N ARG A 355 -15.99 27.38 2.97
CA ARG A 355 -14.85 27.40 2.06
C ARG A 355 -13.61 26.75 2.67
N ARG A 356 -12.78 26.19 1.80
CA ARG A 356 -11.50 25.54 2.12
C ARG A 356 -10.37 26.56 2.16
N CYS A 357 -9.17 26.11 2.53
CA CYS A 357 -7.99 26.96 2.61
C CYS A 357 -7.54 27.58 1.27
N ASP A 358 -7.97 27.03 0.14
CA ASP A 358 -7.75 27.52 -1.21
C ASP A 358 -8.96 28.27 -1.79
N GLY A 359 -10.00 28.53 -0.99
CA GLY A 359 -11.21 29.25 -1.37
C GLY A 359 -12.30 28.42 -2.04
N ARG A 360 -12.03 27.15 -2.42
CA ARG A 360 -13.02 26.25 -3.01
C ARG A 360 -14.09 25.81 -1.99
N LYS A 361 -15.22 25.32 -2.51
CA LYS A 361 -16.21 24.58 -1.70
C LYS A 361 -15.69 23.17 -1.40
N PRO A 362 -16.21 22.49 -0.36
CA PRO A 362 -15.75 21.13 0.00
C PRO A 362 -15.76 20.11 -1.14
N LEU A 363 -16.82 20.10 -1.96
CA LEU A 363 -17.00 19.17 -3.08
C LEU A 363 -16.68 19.80 -4.46
N GLU A 364 -15.80 20.77 -4.50
CA GLU A 364 -15.33 21.43 -5.72
C GLU A 364 -13.93 20.94 -6.08
N ALA A 365 -13.78 20.38 -7.30
CA ALA A 365 -12.49 19.98 -7.84
C ALA A 365 -11.69 21.18 -8.38
N ARG A 366 -10.37 21.05 -8.47
CA ARG A 366 -9.50 22.03 -9.14
C ARG A 366 -9.69 21.94 -10.65
N ALA A 367 -9.51 23.07 -11.34
CA ALA A 367 -9.44 23.08 -12.79
C ALA A 367 -8.19 22.31 -13.25
N SER A 368 -8.37 21.50 -14.30
CA SER A 368 -7.31 20.72 -14.92
C SER A 368 -6.98 21.26 -16.31
N SER A 369 -5.71 21.14 -16.71
CA SER A 369 -5.25 21.40 -18.06
C SER A 369 -4.25 20.32 -18.50
N TYR A 370 -4.24 19.99 -19.79
CA TYR A 370 -3.44 18.93 -20.37
C TYR A 370 -2.72 19.42 -21.61
N GLU A 371 -1.40 19.27 -21.63
CA GLU A 371 -0.56 19.55 -22.77
C GLU A 371 0.14 18.27 -23.23
N CYS A 372 -0.21 17.81 -24.44
CA CYS A 372 0.31 16.58 -25.01
C CYS A 372 1.56 16.80 -25.87
N GLN A 373 2.41 15.77 -26.01
CA GLN A 373 3.59 15.76 -26.87
C GLN A 373 4.67 16.80 -26.55
N ILE A 374 4.85 17.12 -25.27
CA ILE A 374 5.84 18.10 -24.83
C ILE A 374 7.27 17.63 -25.08
N LEU A 375 7.56 16.35 -24.85
CA LEU A 375 8.90 15.80 -24.99
C LEU A 375 9.11 15.30 -26.43
N PRO A 376 10.19 15.72 -27.13
CA PRO A 376 10.35 15.43 -28.57
C PRO A 376 10.75 13.98 -28.87
N GLU A 377 11.53 13.32 -28.02
CA GLU A 377 12.14 12.01 -28.31
C GLU A 377 11.37 10.81 -27.78
N VAL A 378 10.48 11.02 -26.81
CA VAL A 378 9.67 9.93 -26.23
C VAL A 378 8.48 9.60 -27.13
N HIS A 379 7.97 8.36 -27.07
CA HIS A 379 6.86 7.93 -27.93
C HIS A 379 5.58 8.69 -27.63
N GLY A 380 5.30 9.00 -26.36
CA GLY A 380 4.20 9.86 -25.92
C GLY A 380 4.55 10.60 -24.65
N SER A 381 4.06 11.82 -24.51
CA SER A 381 4.23 12.61 -23.28
C SER A 381 3.08 13.57 -23.07
N THR A 382 2.74 13.79 -21.80
CA THR A 382 1.68 14.72 -21.39
C THR A 382 2.05 15.38 -20.08
N LEU A 383 1.97 16.70 -20.04
CA LEU A 383 1.97 17.48 -18.81
C LEU A 383 0.53 17.74 -18.39
N ALA A 384 0.20 17.46 -17.16
CA ALA A 384 -1.05 17.85 -16.54
C ALA A 384 -0.79 18.87 -15.45
N GLU A 385 -1.66 19.85 -15.38
CA GLU A 385 -1.74 20.81 -14.29
C GLU A 385 -3.12 20.70 -13.64
N LEU A 386 -3.13 20.46 -12.33
CA LEU A 386 -4.32 20.39 -11.50
C LEU A 386 -4.14 21.40 -10.35
N GLY A 387 -4.55 22.65 -10.59
CA GLY A 387 -4.16 23.75 -9.73
C GLY A 387 -2.64 23.91 -9.66
N GLU A 388 -2.06 23.80 -8.46
CA GLU A 388 -0.59 23.87 -8.26
C GLU A 388 0.09 22.47 -8.35
N THR A 389 -0.67 21.39 -8.57
CA THR A 389 -0.10 20.06 -8.78
C THR A 389 0.23 19.88 -10.26
N GLN A 390 1.48 19.58 -10.58
CA GLN A 390 1.96 19.30 -11.93
C GLN A 390 2.51 17.90 -12.03
N VAL A 391 2.07 17.15 -13.04
CA VAL A 391 2.51 15.79 -13.32
C VAL A 391 2.92 15.65 -14.78
N LEU A 392 4.15 15.23 -15.02
CA LEU A 392 4.66 14.90 -16.34
C LEU A 392 4.64 13.38 -16.52
N CYS A 393 3.85 12.91 -17.46
CA CYS A 393 3.80 11.51 -17.83
C CYS A 393 4.53 11.30 -19.16
N SER A 394 5.41 10.31 -19.22
CA SER A 394 6.12 9.88 -20.43
C SER A 394 5.87 8.40 -20.69
N CYS A 395 5.63 8.06 -21.95
CA CYS A 395 5.33 6.72 -22.40
C CYS A 395 6.38 6.24 -23.40
N ALA A 396 6.89 5.03 -23.17
CA ALA A 396 7.74 4.31 -24.09
C ALA A 396 7.07 2.97 -24.45
N VAL A 397 7.07 2.64 -25.74
CA VAL A 397 6.54 1.39 -26.28
C VAL A 397 7.71 0.56 -26.76
N GLY A 398 7.80 -0.68 -26.31
CA GLY A 398 8.88 -1.60 -26.63
C GLY A 398 8.36 -2.95 -27.09
N ARG A 399 9.28 -3.86 -27.38
CA ARG A 399 8.98 -5.21 -27.87
C ARG A 399 8.38 -6.10 -26.76
N LEU A 400 7.69 -7.15 -27.17
CA LEU A 400 7.04 -8.10 -26.26
C LEU A 400 8.04 -8.91 -25.42
N ASP A 401 9.28 -9.09 -25.84
CA ASP A 401 10.34 -9.75 -25.07
C ASP A 401 10.64 -9.03 -23.75
N LEU A 402 10.40 -7.72 -23.69
CA LEU A 402 10.52 -6.91 -22.48
C LEU A 402 9.37 -7.10 -21.49
N SER A 403 8.29 -7.79 -21.91
CA SER A 403 7.10 -8.01 -21.08
C SER A 403 7.27 -9.08 -19.98
N MET A 404 8.38 -9.84 -20.02
CA MET A 404 8.58 -10.95 -19.08
C MET A 404 9.02 -10.46 -17.71
N MET A 405 8.16 -10.64 -16.72
CA MET A 405 8.41 -10.29 -15.32
C MET A 405 8.62 -11.52 -14.45
N ARG A 406 9.42 -11.33 -13.40
CA ARG A 406 9.56 -12.31 -12.33
C ARG A 406 8.82 -11.81 -11.10
N GLY A 407 7.63 -12.32 -10.88
CA GLY A 407 6.77 -11.98 -9.75
C GLY A 407 7.04 -12.88 -8.55
N GLY A 408 8.07 -12.61 -7.74
CA GLY A 408 8.33 -13.37 -6.53
C GLY A 408 8.44 -14.90 -6.75
N TYR A 409 8.45 -15.67 -5.66
CA TYR A 409 8.50 -17.13 -5.75
C TYR A 409 7.12 -17.78 -5.92
N ILE A 410 6.05 -17.11 -5.51
CA ILE A 410 4.68 -17.60 -5.63
C ILE A 410 4.17 -17.45 -7.06
N ARG A 411 4.15 -16.24 -7.60
CA ARG A 411 3.64 -15.97 -8.95
C ARG A 411 4.55 -16.53 -10.04
N GLY A 412 5.85 -16.62 -9.78
CA GLY A 412 6.82 -17.08 -10.76
C GLY A 412 7.04 -16.09 -11.90
N GLU A 413 7.27 -16.57 -13.12
CA GLU A 413 7.40 -15.75 -14.32
C GLU A 413 6.02 -15.55 -14.96
N TYR A 414 5.67 -14.31 -15.27
CA TYR A 414 4.42 -13.95 -15.95
C TYR A 414 4.67 -12.82 -16.95
N LEU A 415 3.76 -12.67 -17.90
CA LEU A 415 3.82 -11.59 -18.89
C LEU A 415 3.03 -10.38 -18.36
N GLN A 416 3.64 -9.22 -18.44
CA GLN A 416 3.02 -7.95 -18.13
C GLN A 416 3.29 -6.98 -19.27
N SER A 417 2.23 -6.48 -19.89
CA SER A 417 2.35 -5.54 -21.02
C SER A 417 2.48 -4.09 -20.59
N LEU A 418 2.02 -3.72 -19.39
CA LEU A 418 2.07 -2.37 -18.84
C LEU A 418 2.98 -2.32 -17.61
N PHE A 419 4.01 -1.48 -17.67
CA PHE A 419 4.89 -1.14 -16.54
C PHE A 419 4.67 0.31 -16.16
N VAL A 420 4.35 0.57 -14.91
CA VAL A 420 4.15 1.92 -14.39
C VAL A 420 5.23 2.21 -13.34
N THR A 421 5.80 3.40 -13.43
CA THR A 421 6.67 3.96 -12.40
C THR A 421 6.13 5.32 -12.00
N TRP A 422 6.14 5.62 -10.71
CA TRP A 422 5.71 6.89 -10.16
C TRP A 422 6.78 7.43 -9.23
N GLU A 423 7.16 8.69 -9.42
CA GLU A 423 8.18 9.36 -8.62
C GLU A 423 7.67 10.71 -8.13
N ARG A 424 7.88 10.98 -6.85
CA ARG A 424 7.64 12.29 -6.24
C ARG A 424 8.89 12.73 -5.50
N PRO A 425 9.78 13.49 -6.15
CA PRO A 425 10.98 13.98 -5.52
C PRO A 425 10.66 14.96 -4.38
N ALA A 426 11.59 15.14 -3.46
CA ALA A 426 11.42 16.06 -2.34
C ALA A 426 11.16 17.51 -2.78
N SER A 427 11.69 17.90 -3.94
CA SER A 427 11.45 19.22 -4.54
C SER A 427 9.98 19.47 -4.87
N ALA A 428 9.22 18.42 -5.20
CA ALA A 428 7.78 18.54 -5.52
C ALA A 428 6.94 19.02 -4.35
N ILE A 429 7.39 18.80 -3.12
CA ILE A 429 6.75 19.27 -1.87
C ILE A 429 7.63 20.28 -1.13
N ALA A 430 8.48 20.99 -1.84
CA ALA A 430 9.37 22.04 -1.33
C ALA A 430 10.20 21.64 -0.09
N THR A 431 10.59 20.35 0.03
CA THR A 431 11.39 19.83 1.14
C THR A 431 12.75 19.33 0.67
N VAL A 432 13.66 19.09 1.62
CA VAL A 432 14.96 18.47 1.38
C VAL A 432 15.01 17.16 2.15
N THR A 433 15.27 16.05 1.46
CA THR A 433 15.46 14.75 2.11
C THR A 433 16.96 14.44 2.21
N ASN A 434 17.35 13.82 3.34
CA ASN A 434 18.71 13.32 3.53
C ASN A 434 18.92 11.93 2.90
N SER A 435 17.88 11.33 2.30
CA SER A 435 17.95 10.01 1.68
C SER A 435 18.10 10.16 0.18
N SER A 436 19.28 9.85 -0.32
CA SER A 436 19.50 9.62 -1.73
C SER A 436 18.79 8.33 -2.18
N PHE A 437 18.00 8.41 -3.24
CA PHE A 437 17.54 7.29 -4.05
C PHE A 437 17.03 6.05 -3.29
N TYR A 438 15.93 6.18 -2.57
CA TYR A 438 15.20 5.00 -2.16
C TYR A 438 13.92 4.88 -3.02
N TYR A 439 13.97 4.01 -4.01
CA TYR A 439 12.79 3.37 -4.57
C TYR A 439 12.19 2.58 -3.41
N GLY A 440 11.28 3.19 -2.73
CA GLY A 440 10.75 2.69 -1.46
C GLY A 440 9.41 1.99 -1.66
N LYS A 441 8.90 1.46 -0.55
CA LYS A 441 7.57 0.84 -0.49
C LYS A 441 6.47 1.77 -1.03
N LEU A 442 6.63 3.09 -0.85
CA LEU A 442 5.63 4.08 -1.24
C LEU A 442 5.54 4.23 -2.76
N GLU A 443 6.67 4.31 -3.45
CA GLU A 443 6.71 4.49 -4.91
C GLU A 443 6.13 3.27 -5.62
N VAL A 444 6.49 2.05 -5.17
CA VAL A 444 5.94 0.80 -5.71
C VAL A 444 4.43 0.72 -5.50
N ASP A 445 3.96 1.06 -4.30
CA ASP A 445 2.56 1.02 -3.95
C ASP A 445 1.72 2.04 -4.74
N ARG A 446 2.24 3.26 -4.93
CA ARG A 446 1.59 4.32 -5.71
C ARG A 446 1.56 4.02 -7.22
N ALA A 447 2.65 3.46 -7.76
CA ALA A 447 2.70 2.98 -9.14
C ALA A 447 1.68 1.87 -9.40
N GLU A 448 1.44 0.98 -8.43
CA GLU A 448 0.43 -0.07 -8.52
C GLU A 448 -1.00 0.50 -8.59
N LEU A 449 -1.30 1.60 -7.90
CA LEU A 449 -2.61 2.26 -8.00
C LEU A 449 -2.87 2.78 -9.43
N ILE A 450 -1.87 3.43 -10.03
CA ILE A 450 -1.96 3.91 -11.41
C ILE A 450 -2.06 2.73 -12.39
N HIS A 451 -1.25 1.69 -12.19
CA HIS A 451 -1.32 0.47 -12.99
C HIS A 451 -2.73 -0.16 -12.93
N SER A 452 -3.27 -0.32 -11.73
CA SER A 452 -4.62 -0.88 -11.51
C SER A 452 -5.73 -0.02 -12.10
N SER A 453 -5.53 1.30 -12.19
CA SER A 453 -6.48 2.21 -12.82
C SER A 453 -6.56 2.02 -14.34
N ILE A 454 -5.42 1.81 -15.00
CA ILE A 454 -5.30 1.83 -16.47
C ILE A 454 -5.37 0.42 -17.06
N SER A 455 -4.79 -0.59 -16.40
CA SER A 455 -4.71 -1.96 -16.94
C SER A 455 -6.04 -2.57 -17.38
N PRO A 456 -7.22 -2.30 -16.73
CA PRO A 456 -8.49 -2.86 -17.15
C PRO A 456 -8.98 -2.38 -18.53
N VAL A 457 -8.54 -1.20 -18.96
CA VAL A 457 -8.91 -0.63 -20.27
C VAL A 457 -7.90 -0.93 -21.38
N MET A 458 -6.76 -1.54 -21.03
CA MET A 458 -5.83 -2.07 -22.02
C MET A 458 -6.34 -3.38 -22.62
N ASP A 459 -5.94 -3.65 -23.87
CA ASP A 459 -6.14 -4.96 -24.45
C ASP A 459 -5.20 -5.98 -23.81
N GLN A 460 -5.74 -7.13 -23.39
CA GLN A 460 -4.94 -8.20 -22.79
C GLN A 460 -3.98 -8.87 -23.80
N GLU A 461 -4.29 -8.81 -25.08
CA GLU A 461 -3.49 -9.35 -26.18
C GLU A 461 -2.60 -8.27 -26.85
N TYR A 462 -2.38 -7.13 -26.17
CA TYR A 462 -1.54 -6.08 -26.73
C TYR A 462 -0.13 -6.59 -27.05
N SER A 463 0.29 -6.39 -28.27
CA SER A 463 1.49 -7.03 -28.85
C SER A 463 2.82 -6.39 -28.44
N TYR A 464 2.77 -5.29 -27.72
CA TYR A 464 3.95 -4.54 -27.29
C TYR A 464 3.99 -4.38 -25.77
N THR A 465 5.17 -4.09 -25.25
CA THR A 465 5.37 -3.71 -23.86
C THR A 465 5.31 -2.20 -23.75
N VAL A 466 4.53 -1.69 -22.81
CA VAL A 466 4.37 -0.27 -22.52
C VAL A 466 5.01 0.06 -21.19
N ARG A 467 5.89 1.06 -21.17
CA ARG A 467 6.39 1.66 -19.94
C ARG A 467 5.84 3.07 -19.80
N LEU A 468 5.07 3.28 -18.74
CA LEU A 468 4.56 4.59 -18.33
C LEU A 468 5.37 5.09 -17.15
N HIS A 469 5.97 6.27 -17.26
CA HIS A 469 6.70 6.92 -16.19
C HIS A 469 6.00 8.22 -15.81
N CYS A 470 5.66 8.40 -14.55
CA CYS A 470 4.91 9.53 -14.03
C CYS A 470 5.77 10.30 -13.02
N ASP A 471 6.24 11.49 -13.40
CA ASP A 471 7.01 12.39 -12.56
C ASP A 471 6.12 13.47 -11.99
N VAL A 472 6.02 13.54 -10.67
CA VAL A 472 5.36 14.63 -9.97
C VAL A 472 6.33 15.79 -9.83
N LEU A 473 6.12 16.86 -10.60
CA LEU A 473 7.01 18.03 -10.61
C LEU A 473 6.71 19.00 -9.47
N SER A 474 5.41 19.15 -9.16
CA SER A 474 4.89 19.94 -8.04
C SER A 474 3.65 19.26 -7.46
N SER A 475 3.47 19.27 -6.14
CA SER A 475 2.34 18.60 -5.49
C SER A 475 1.70 19.46 -4.40
N ASP A 476 0.45 19.83 -4.62
CA ASP A 476 -0.46 20.35 -3.60
C ASP A 476 -1.58 19.33 -3.32
N GLY A 477 -1.20 18.08 -3.00
CA GLY A 477 -2.12 16.96 -2.78
C GLY A 477 -2.55 16.25 -4.07
N ASN A 478 -3.20 15.10 -3.92
CA ASN A 478 -3.76 14.26 -5.01
C ASN A 478 -2.74 13.80 -6.07
N GLY A 479 -1.45 13.83 -5.80
CA GLY A 479 -0.41 13.60 -6.80
C GLY A 479 -0.38 12.22 -7.44
N VAL A 480 -1.08 11.22 -6.89
CA VAL A 480 -1.18 9.87 -7.47
C VAL A 480 -2.31 9.81 -8.48
N MET A 481 -3.51 10.25 -8.10
CA MET A 481 -4.67 10.21 -9.00
C MET A 481 -4.55 11.24 -10.11
N ALA A 482 -3.91 12.38 -9.85
CA ALA A 482 -3.55 13.37 -10.87
C ALA A 482 -2.65 12.81 -12.00
N ALA A 483 -1.97 11.67 -11.77
CA ALA A 483 -1.14 11.01 -12.79
C ALA A 483 -1.93 10.07 -13.72
N VAL A 484 -3.17 9.70 -13.39
CA VAL A 484 -3.95 8.72 -14.17
C VAL A 484 -4.34 9.28 -15.54
N ALA A 485 -4.98 10.44 -15.58
CA ALA A 485 -5.45 11.07 -16.81
C ALA A 485 -4.28 11.40 -17.78
N PRO A 486 -3.21 12.12 -17.35
CA PRO A 486 -2.08 12.39 -18.23
C PRO A 486 -1.32 11.11 -18.64
N GLY A 487 -1.32 10.07 -17.79
CA GLY A 487 -0.77 8.77 -18.16
C GLY A 487 -1.53 8.13 -19.32
N VAL A 488 -2.86 8.15 -19.29
CA VAL A 488 -3.73 7.69 -20.38
C VAL A 488 -3.49 8.50 -21.66
N LEU A 489 -3.41 9.84 -21.56
CA LEU A 489 -3.16 10.72 -22.70
C LEU A 489 -1.77 10.51 -23.30
N ALA A 490 -0.74 10.28 -22.47
CA ALA A 490 0.61 9.95 -22.92
C ALA A 490 0.66 8.61 -23.66
N MET A 491 -0.09 7.59 -23.18
CA MET A 491 -0.20 6.31 -23.86
C MET A 491 -0.91 6.44 -25.21
N LEU A 492 -2.01 7.18 -25.28
CA LEU A 492 -2.71 7.47 -26.54
C LEU A 492 -1.84 8.26 -27.51
N SER A 493 -1.05 9.23 -27.01
CA SER A 493 -0.06 9.99 -27.81
C SER A 493 1.05 9.09 -28.35
N ALA A 494 1.40 8.00 -27.66
CA ALA A 494 2.34 6.99 -28.12
C ALA A 494 1.72 5.99 -29.11
N GLY A 495 0.42 6.09 -29.43
CA GLY A 495 -0.27 5.17 -30.32
C GLY A 495 -0.74 3.88 -29.65
N VAL A 496 -0.73 3.81 -28.31
CA VAL A 496 -1.26 2.66 -27.58
C VAL A 496 -2.78 2.67 -27.66
N ALA A 497 -3.37 1.57 -28.13
CA ALA A 497 -4.82 1.41 -28.21
C ALA A 497 -5.41 1.13 -26.82
N LEU A 498 -6.23 2.04 -26.34
CA LEU A 498 -7.01 1.88 -25.11
C LEU A 498 -8.50 1.80 -25.46
N LYS A 499 -9.23 0.94 -24.75
CA LYS A 499 -10.69 0.80 -24.96
C LYS A 499 -11.44 2.08 -24.62
N ARG A 500 -11.00 2.78 -23.58
CA ARG A 500 -11.59 4.05 -23.09
C ARG A 500 -10.55 4.90 -22.37
N ARG A 501 -10.85 6.16 -22.20
CA ARG A 501 -10.10 7.06 -21.35
C ARG A 501 -10.46 6.81 -19.88
N VAL A 502 -9.50 6.98 -18.99
CA VAL A 502 -9.64 6.81 -17.53
C VAL A 502 -9.21 8.09 -16.86
N SER A 503 -9.94 8.52 -15.88
CA SER A 503 -9.55 9.58 -14.95
C SER A 503 -9.56 9.08 -13.51
N GLY A 504 -8.93 9.82 -12.61
CA GLY A 504 -8.88 9.50 -11.21
C GLY A 504 -8.95 10.73 -10.32
N THR A 505 -9.56 10.58 -9.15
CA THR A 505 -9.66 11.62 -8.13
C THR A 505 -9.47 11.04 -6.74
N SER A 506 -9.26 11.94 -5.76
CA SER A 506 -9.21 11.58 -4.34
C SER A 506 -10.30 12.31 -3.58
N VAL A 507 -10.91 11.63 -2.61
CA VAL A 507 -11.84 12.21 -1.63
C VAL A 507 -11.30 11.92 -0.25
N CYS A 508 -11.16 12.92 0.58
CA CYS A 508 -10.79 12.72 1.98
C CYS A 508 -11.96 13.11 2.90
N ALA A 509 -11.93 12.55 4.10
CA ALA A 509 -12.92 12.84 5.12
C ALA A 509 -12.24 13.46 6.35
N VAL A 510 -12.77 14.58 6.79
CA VAL A 510 -12.32 15.28 7.99
C VAL A 510 -13.43 15.19 9.03
N LYS A 511 -13.09 14.65 10.20
CA LYS A 511 -13.99 14.60 11.34
C LYS A 511 -13.34 15.33 12.49
N ARG A 512 -14.11 16.18 13.18
CA ARG A 512 -13.65 16.76 14.44
C ARG A 512 -13.39 15.62 15.42
N THR A 513 -12.16 15.44 15.81
CA THR A 513 -11.85 14.55 16.93
C THR A 513 -12.31 15.29 18.16
N SER A 514 -13.24 14.72 18.94
CA SER A 514 -13.61 15.26 20.25
C SER A 514 -12.31 15.54 20.99
N THR A 515 -11.98 16.82 21.11
CA THR A 515 -10.91 17.22 22.02
C THR A 515 -11.45 16.82 23.37
N GLU A 516 -10.69 16.05 24.14
CA GLU A 516 -11.02 15.63 25.53
C GLU A 516 -11.28 16.83 26.48
N PHE A 517 -11.62 18.00 25.93
CA PHE A 517 -11.97 19.25 26.61
C PHE A 517 -13.48 19.42 26.83
N GLU A 518 -14.29 18.67 26.09
CA GLU A 518 -15.72 18.64 26.32
C GLU A 518 -15.96 17.66 27.48
N ALA A 519 -16.79 18.07 28.44
CA ALA A 519 -17.03 17.34 29.67
C ALA A 519 -17.37 15.87 29.36
N GLU A 520 -16.86 14.93 30.16
CA GLU A 520 -17.23 13.51 30.10
C GLU A 520 -18.76 13.39 30.05
N GLY A 521 -19.34 13.20 28.86
CA GLY A 521 -20.79 13.10 28.67
C GLY A 521 -21.30 13.60 27.33
N GLU A 522 -20.57 14.44 26.59
CA GLU A 522 -20.92 14.91 25.26
C GLU A 522 -19.94 14.34 24.22
N GLU A 523 -19.86 13.01 24.10
CA GLU A 523 -19.57 12.45 22.78
C GLU A 523 -20.76 12.85 21.92
N GLU A 524 -20.62 13.82 21.02
CA GLU A 524 -21.54 13.98 19.90
C GLU A 524 -21.41 12.71 19.03
N GLU A 525 -22.05 11.64 19.53
CA GLU A 525 -22.36 10.44 18.76
C GLU A 525 -23.32 10.90 17.65
N GLY A 526 -22.78 11.22 16.49
CA GLY A 526 -23.61 11.50 15.32
C GLY A 526 -23.10 12.56 14.34
N GLU A 527 -22.00 13.24 14.58
CA GLU A 527 -21.49 14.14 13.56
C GLU A 527 -20.89 13.34 12.40
N GLU A 528 -21.57 13.40 11.23
CA GLU A 528 -21.09 12.77 10.00
C GLU A 528 -19.77 13.41 9.57
N PRO A 529 -18.81 12.63 9.03
CA PRO A 529 -17.55 13.18 8.54
C PRO A 529 -17.79 14.09 7.35
N MET A 530 -17.12 15.24 7.35
CA MET A 530 -17.16 16.17 6.23
C MET A 530 -16.30 15.64 5.08
N LEU A 531 -16.89 15.45 3.91
CA LEU A 531 -16.21 15.00 2.71
C LEU A 531 -15.58 16.18 1.97
N ILE A 532 -14.34 16.00 1.53
CA ILE A 532 -13.57 16.99 0.76
C ILE A 532 -13.06 16.31 -0.51
N LEU A 533 -13.49 16.85 -1.66
CA LEU A 533 -13.08 16.39 -2.97
C LEU A 533 -11.75 17.03 -3.38
N ASP A 534 -10.87 16.26 -4.01
CA ASP A 534 -9.58 16.73 -4.54
C ASP A 534 -8.81 17.55 -3.48
N PRO A 535 -8.34 16.88 -2.38
CA PRO A 535 -7.74 17.56 -1.24
C PRO A 535 -6.42 18.24 -1.58
N THR A 536 -6.16 19.37 -0.92
CA THR A 536 -4.83 19.99 -0.89
C THR A 536 -3.88 19.18 -0.02
N LEU A 537 -2.56 19.42 -0.12
CA LEU A 537 -1.55 18.69 0.65
C LEU A 537 -1.81 18.75 2.16
N ILE A 538 -2.21 19.92 2.68
CA ILE A 538 -2.51 20.09 4.11
C ILE A 538 -3.73 19.26 4.51
N GLU A 539 -4.76 19.21 3.68
CA GLU A 539 -5.97 18.45 3.95
C GLU A 539 -5.69 16.94 3.83
N GLU A 540 -4.92 16.50 2.82
CA GLU A 540 -4.51 15.11 2.62
C GLU A 540 -3.70 14.56 3.80
N GLU A 541 -2.76 15.36 4.34
CA GLU A 541 -1.92 14.97 5.47
C GLU A 541 -2.66 14.97 6.82
N ASN A 542 -3.80 15.67 6.91
CA ASN A 542 -4.55 15.88 8.15
C ASN A 542 -6.01 15.41 8.07
N CYS A 543 -6.34 14.41 7.24
CA CYS A 543 -7.66 13.81 7.19
C CYS A 543 -7.75 12.51 8.02
N CYS A 544 -8.98 12.04 8.25
CA CYS A 544 -9.20 10.78 8.95
C CYS A 544 -8.98 9.58 8.02
N TYR A 545 -9.55 9.64 6.83
CA TYR A 545 -9.39 8.64 5.78
C TYR A 545 -9.43 9.28 4.41
N ILE A 546 -8.76 8.62 3.47
CA ILE A 546 -8.66 9.05 2.07
C ILE A 546 -9.06 7.90 1.15
N LEU A 547 -9.92 8.22 0.19
CA LEU A 547 -10.34 7.32 -0.87
C LEU A 547 -9.80 7.84 -2.19
N ASN A 548 -9.04 7.01 -2.88
CA ASN A 548 -8.57 7.22 -4.24
C ASN A 548 -9.44 6.37 -5.18
N LEU A 549 -9.99 6.98 -6.22
CA LEU A 549 -10.86 6.30 -7.17
C LEU A 549 -10.47 6.66 -8.60
N ALA A 550 -10.42 5.65 -9.46
CA ALA A 550 -10.30 5.81 -10.89
C ALA A 550 -11.41 5.07 -11.62
N GLY A 551 -11.82 5.60 -12.77
CA GLY A 551 -12.89 5.01 -13.55
C GLY A 551 -12.99 5.56 -14.96
N THR A 552 -13.91 4.94 -15.71
CA THR A 552 -14.33 5.34 -17.06
C THR A 552 -15.76 5.88 -17.03
N GLU A 553 -16.28 6.26 -18.18
CA GLU A 553 -17.70 6.64 -18.31
C GLU A 553 -18.66 5.50 -17.93
N LYS A 554 -18.21 4.24 -18.02
CA LYS A 554 -19.07 3.06 -17.79
C LYS A 554 -19.03 2.54 -16.37
N GLY A 555 -17.88 2.68 -15.67
CA GLY A 555 -17.75 2.13 -14.35
C GLY A 555 -16.39 2.39 -13.74
N ILE A 556 -16.23 1.87 -12.53
CA ILE A 556 -15.07 2.04 -11.69
C ILE A 556 -14.01 1.00 -12.07
N THR A 557 -12.75 1.43 -12.19
CA THR A 557 -11.63 0.54 -12.49
C THR A 557 -10.75 0.28 -11.27
N MET A 558 -10.62 1.26 -10.35
CA MET A 558 -9.79 1.12 -9.17
C MET A 558 -10.35 1.93 -8.00
N ILE A 559 -10.26 1.35 -6.79
CA ILE A 559 -10.45 2.07 -5.52
C ILE A 559 -9.32 1.68 -4.57
N SER A 560 -8.87 2.68 -3.81
CA SER A 560 -7.99 2.47 -2.65
C SER A 560 -8.46 3.38 -1.52
N LEU A 561 -8.99 2.79 -0.45
CA LEU A 561 -9.32 3.48 0.79
C LEU A 561 -8.23 3.20 1.82
N ASP A 562 -7.73 4.26 2.44
CA ASP A 562 -6.78 4.21 3.55
C ASP A 562 -7.36 4.95 4.77
N LEU A 563 -7.41 4.28 5.89
CA LEU A 563 -7.58 4.92 7.18
C LEU A 563 -6.24 5.54 7.60
N LEU A 564 -6.24 6.80 7.98
CA LEU A 564 -5.04 7.51 8.44
C LEU A 564 -5.08 7.75 9.95
N THR A 565 -6.22 8.21 10.46
CA THR A 565 -6.43 8.48 11.88
C THR A 565 -7.89 8.28 12.27
N GLY A 566 -8.15 8.02 13.55
CA GLY A 566 -9.52 7.93 14.08
C GLY A 566 -10.17 6.55 13.97
N LYS A 567 -11.49 6.54 14.01
CA LYS A 567 -12.29 5.30 13.95
C LYS A 567 -12.45 4.88 12.47
N PRO A 568 -12.42 3.58 12.14
CA PRO A 568 -12.67 3.08 10.80
C PRO A 568 -14.06 3.49 10.28
N PRO A 569 -14.16 3.92 8.99
CA PRO A 569 -15.43 4.31 8.40
C PRO A 569 -16.36 3.09 8.24
N PRO A 570 -17.66 3.25 8.54
CA PRO A 570 -18.68 2.27 8.16
C PRO A 570 -18.86 2.26 6.64
N ILE A 571 -19.51 1.21 6.12
CA ILE A 571 -19.68 1.03 4.67
C ILE A 571 -20.48 2.18 4.05
N ASP A 572 -21.51 2.67 4.72
CA ASP A 572 -22.36 3.78 4.22
C ASP A 572 -21.52 5.04 3.89
N VAL A 573 -20.55 5.39 4.73
CA VAL A 573 -19.63 6.50 4.47
C VAL A 573 -18.72 6.22 3.28
N ILE A 574 -18.32 4.96 3.09
CA ILE A 574 -17.51 4.56 1.92
C ILE A 574 -18.34 4.71 0.65
N GLU A 575 -19.62 4.34 0.67
CA GLU A 575 -20.56 4.52 -0.43
C GLU A 575 -20.68 5.98 -0.83
N ASP A 576 -20.91 6.88 0.14
CA ASP A 576 -20.97 8.33 -0.10
C ASP A 576 -19.68 8.88 -0.71
N MET A 577 -18.51 8.42 -0.22
CA MET A 577 -17.21 8.83 -0.79
C MET A 577 -17.04 8.35 -2.22
N VAL A 578 -17.47 7.12 -2.53
CA VAL A 578 -17.41 6.53 -3.88
C VAL A 578 -18.29 7.32 -4.84
N ASP A 579 -19.52 7.66 -4.44
CA ASP A 579 -20.46 8.40 -5.28
C ASP A 579 -19.94 9.81 -5.59
N VAL A 580 -19.39 10.50 -4.59
CA VAL A 580 -18.76 11.83 -4.78
C VAL A 580 -17.57 11.73 -5.73
N ALA A 581 -16.68 10.75 -5.49
CA ALA A 581 -15.48 10.56 -6.31
C ALA A 581 -15.83 10.18 -7.76
N TYR A 582 -16.76 9.26 -7.96
CA TYR A 582 -17.13 8.80 -9.30
C TYR A 582 -17.85 9.89 -10.10
N THR A 583 -18.66 10.72 -9.43
CA THR A 583 -19.28 11.90 -10.07
C THR A 583 -18.22 12.88 -10.58
N SER A 584 -17.18 13.14 -9.77
CA SER A 584 -16.04 13.99 -10.18
C SER A 584 -15.24 13.39 -11.34
N VAL A 585 -14.98 12.07 -11.30
CA VAL A 585 -14.27 11.38 -12.40
C VAL A 585 -15.03 11.51 -13.72
N ARG A 586 -16.36 11.40 -13.70
CA ARG A 586 -17.17 11.59 -14.92
C ARG A 586 -17.10 13.00 -15.47
N GLN A 587 -17.11 14.03 -14.61
CA GLN A 587 -16.93 15.43 -15.02
C GLN A 587 -15.54 15.67 -15.63
N GLU A 588 -14.50 15.11 -15.02
CA GLU A 588 -13.14 15.23 -15.53
C GLU A 588 -12.95 14.51 -16.88
N LEU A 589 -13.63 13.38 -17.10
CA LEU A 589 -13.63 12.67 -18.37
C LEU A 589 -14.22 13.51 -19.52
N GLU A 590 -15.19 14.38 -19.25
CA GLU A 590 -15.71 15.34 -20.25
C GLU A 590 -14.56 16.25 -20.74
N THR A 591 -13.79 16.83 -19.82
CA THR A 591 -12.63 17.67 -20.14
C THR A 591 -11.56 16.91 -20.92
N ILE A 592 -11.23 15.67 -20.45
CA ILE A 592 -10.22 14.83 -21.10
C ILE A 592 -10.66 14.43 -22.51
N ASN A 593 -11.95 14.20 -22.75
CA ASN A 593 -12.48 13.81 -24.06
C ASN A 593 -12.38 14.94 -25.11
N GLU A 594 -12.32 16.19 -24.67
CA GLU A 594 -12.08 17.34 -25.56
C GLU A 594 -10.62 17.48 -26.02
N VAL A 595 -9.67 16.82 -25.34
CA VAL A 595 -8.26 16.88 -25.72
C VAL A 595 -8.03 16.14 -27.04
N GLU A 596 -7.62 16.88 -28.06
CA GLU A 596 -7.22 16.30 -29.33
C GLU A 596 -5.82 15.68 -29.23
N ILE A 597 -5.72 14.40 -29.61
CA ILE A 597 -4.47 13.67 -29.61
C ILE A 597 -4.13 13.23 -31.03
N VAL A 598 -2.97 13.63 -31.51
CA VAL A 598 -2.40 13.12 -32.77
C VAL A 598 -1.35 12.08 -32.40
N PRO A 599 -1.62 10.77 -32.56
CA PRO A 599 -0.64 9.74 -32.22
C PRO A 599 0.63 9.93 -33.06
N ARG A 600 1.79 9.87 -32.40
CA ARG A 600 3.05 9.78 -33.13
C ARG A 600 3.11 8.42 -33.81
N LYS A 601 3.63 8.39 -35.03
CA LYS A 601 3.97 7.11 -35.64
C LYS A 601 5.06 6.45 -34.81
N PRO A 602 4.95 5.14 -34.52
CA PRO A 602 6.04 4.40 -33.88
C PRO A 602 7.34 4.67 -34.64
N VAL A 603 8.42 4.90 -33.90
CA VAL A 603 9.73 5.28 -34.51
C VAL A 603 10.28 4.18 -35.42
N ASP A 604 9.84 2.93 -35.19
CA ASP A 604 10.14 1.79 -36.07
C ASP A 604 8.84 1.07 -36.40
N GLU A 605 8.35 1.19 -37.62
CA GLU A 605 7.36 0.26 -38.19
C GLU A 605 8.03 -1.10 -38.39
N GLU A 606 8.30 -1.79 -37.29
CA GLU A 606 8.71 -3.19 -37.35
C GLU A 606 7.50 -4.04 -37.73
N VAL A 607 7.59 -4.72 -38.84
CA VAL A 607 6.63 -5.72 -39.26
C VAL A 607 6.72 -6.91 -38.29
N LYS A 608 5.58 -7.38 -37.83
CA LYS A 608 5.48 -8.53 -36.92
C LYS A 608 5.02 -9.75 -37.71
N LEU A 609 5.76 -10.86 -37.61
CA LEU A 609 5.34 -12.16 -38.15
C LEU A 609 5.21 -13.17 -36.99
N GLU A 610 4.01 -13.72 -36.77
CA GLU A 610 3.77 -14.76 -35.78
C GLU A 610 3.81 -16.13 -36.47
N VAL A 611 4.67 -17.02 -35.95
CA VAL A 611 4.87 -18.36 -36.51
C VAL A 611 4.35 -19.40 -35.55
N GLU A 612 3.34 -20.18 -35.99
CA GLU A 612 2.85 -21.32 -35.24
C GLU A 612 3.79 -22.51 -35.38
N ILE A 613 4.19 -23.06 -34.26
CA ILE A 613 5.12 -24.18 -34.21
C ILE A 613 4.38 -25.46 -33.82
N PRO A 614 4.62 -26.56 -34.55
CA PRO A 614 4.10 -27.87 -34.19
C PRO A 614 4.52 -28.28 -32.77
N GLU A 615 3.60 -28.84 -31.98
CA GLU A 615 3.82 -29.18 -30.56
C GLU A 615 5.07 -30.04 -30.30
N GLY A 616 5.40 -30.96 -31.21
CA GLY A 616 6.60 -31.82 -31.12
C GLY A 616 7.93 -31.11 -31.32
N SER A 617 7.93 -29.87 -31.80
CA SER A 617 9.15 -29.10 -32.13
C SER A 617 9.48 -28.02 -31.10
N ARG A 618 8.60 -27.78 -30.13
CA ARG A 618 8.76 -26.73 -29.11
C ARG A 618 10.04 -26.85 -28.28
N SER A 619 10.36 -28.06 -27.81
CA SER A 619 11.57 -28.32 -27.03
C SER A 619 12.85 -28.11 -27.83
N LYS A 620 12.83 -28.36 -29.15
CA LYS A 620 13.97 -28.16 -30.04
C LYS A 620 14.23 -26.67 -30.30
N ILE A 621 13.17 -25.86 -30.43
CA ILE A 621 13.27 -24.42 -30.62
C ILE A 621 13.77 -23.71 -29.36
N ILE A 622 13.30 -24.13 -28.18
CA ILE A 622 13.82 -23.63 -26.90
C ILE A 622 15.32 -23.98 -26.75
N ALA A 623 15.75 -25.12 -27.29
CA ALA A 623 17.16 -25.54 -27.30
C ALA A 623 18.01 -24.75 -28.31
N LEU A 624 17.42 -24.16 -29.35
CA LEU A 624 18.10 -23.26 -30.31
C LEU A 624 18.53 -21.90 -29.72
N ARG A 625 18.15 -21.59 -28.47
CA ARG A 625 18.62 -20.39 -27.79
C ARG A 625 20.15 -20.35 -27.75
N GLY A 626 20.75 -19.40 -28.42
CA GLY A 626 22.19 -19.19 -28.51
C GLY A 626 22.63 -18.82 -29.90
N SER A 627 23.82 -19.26 -30.31
CA SER A 627 24.48 -18.87 -31.56
C SER A 627 23.65 -19.09 -32.85
N SER A 628 22.74 -20.08 -32.86
CA SER A 628 21.94 -20.39 -34.03
C SER A 628 20.83 -19.34 -34.29
N ILE A 629 20.18 -18.84 -33.24
CA ILE A 629 19.17 -17.77 -33.36
C ILE A 629 19.86 -16.44 -33.65
N SER A 630 20.95 -16.12 -32.94
CA SER A 630 21.69 -14.89 -33.17
C SER A 630 22.23 -14.80 -34.60
N ASN A 631 22.61 -15.92 -35.20
CA ASN A 631 23.05 -15.93 -36.60
C ASN A 631 21.90 -15.62 -37.57
N ILE A 632 20.67 -16.11 -37.31
CA ILE A 632 19.50 -15.77 -38.11
C ILE A 632 19.12 -14.30 -37.91
N GLU A 633 19.17 -13.81 -36.69
CA GLU A 633 18.89 -12.41 -36.34
C GLU A 633 19.86 -11.46 -37.06
N GLU A 634 21.16 -11.77 -37.09
CA GLU A 634 22.18 -10.99 -37.81
C GLU A 634 22.03 -11.10 -39.33
N GLN A 635 21.69 -12.28 -39.84
CA GLN A 635 21.58 -12.52 -41.30
C GLN A 635 20.39 -11.78 -41.92
N PHE A 636 19.26 -11.70 -41.21
CA PHE A 636 18.02 -11.15 -41.76
C PHE A 636 17.66 -9.79 -41.13
N ASP A 637 18.53 -9.17 -40.34
CA ASP A 637 18.28 -7.91 -39.61
C ASP A 637 16.93 -7.96 -38.91
N CYS A 638 16.64 -9.08 -38.25
CA CYS A 638 15.40 -9.34 -37.54
C CYS A 638 15.65 -9.77 -36.07
N GLN A 639 14.64 -9.73 -35.24
CA GLN A 639 14.71 -10.28 -33.91
C GLN A 639 13.66 -11.40 -33.74
N ILE A 640 14.07 -12.47 -33.08
CA ILE A 640 13.28 -13.67 -32.89
C ILE A 640 12.95 -13.85 -31.40
N ASN A 641 11.70 -13.71 -31.04
CA ASN A 641 11.24 -13.93 -29.69
C ASN A 641 10.52 -15.29 -29.56
N ILE A 642 11.00 -16.12 -28.63
CA ILE A 642 10.42 -17.42 -28.35
C ILE A 642 9.82 -17.41 -26.94
N SER A 643 8.48 -17.46 -26.87
CA SER A 643 7.78 -17.53 -25.58
C SER A 643 7.96 -18.90 -24.91
N SER A 644 7.80 -18.94 -23.59
CA SER A 644 7.82 -20.19 -22.82
C SER A 644 6.72 -21.19 -23.24
N ARG A 645 5.66 -20.70 -23.90
CA ARG A 645 4.56 -21.50 -24.44
C ARG A 645 4.81 -22.00 -25.87
N GLY A 646 5.98 -21.67 -26.48
CA GLY A 646 6.37 -22.11 -27.81
C GLY A 646 5.80 -21.25 -28.95
N ARG A 647 5.26 -20.07 -28.70
CA ARG A 647 5.00 -19.08 -29.75
C ARG A 647 6.31 -18.42 -30.15
N VAL A 648 6.53 -18.29 -31.45
CA VAL A 648 7.66 -17.54 -31.99
C VAL A 648 7.15 -16.31 -32.72
N ILE A 649 7.71 -15.16 -32.37
CA ILE A 649 7.37 -13.88 -32.97
C ILE A 649 8.66 -13.29 -33.52
N LEU A 650 8.65 -12.97 -34.82
CA LEU A 650 9.73 -12.30 -35.50
C LEU A 650 9.37 -10.82 -35.69
N TYR A 651 10.35 -9.94 -35.47
CA TYR A 651 10.24 -8.50 -35.66
C TYR A 651 11.31 -8.06 -36.65
N GLY A 652 10.97 -7.26 -37.67
CA GLY A 652 11.91 -6.74 -38.66
C GLY A 652 11.29 -5.66 -39.56
N LYS A 653 12.09 -5.10 -40.44
CA LYS A 653 11.71 -3.97 -41.30
C LYS A 653 10.89 -4.36 -42.53
N SER A 654 10.97 -5.61 -42.96
CA SER A 654 10.34 -6.12 -44.18
C SER A 654 9.66 -7.46 -43.92
N GLU A 655 8.45 -7.62 -44.42
CA GLU A 655 7.67 -8.85 -44.31
C GLU A 655 8.34 -10.01 -45.05
N ASP A 656 8.94 -9.75 -46.22
CA ASP A 656 9.62 -10.77 -46.99
C ASP A 656 10.85 -11.33 -46.25
N GLN A 657 11.64 -10.46 -45.59
CA GLN A 657 12.79 -10.88 -44.78
C GLN A 657 12.36 -11.72 -43.55
N LEU A 658 11.23 -11.38 -42.95
CA LEU A 658 10.68 -12.14 -41.82
C LEU A 658 10.16 -13.51 -42.25
N GLN A 659 9.57 -13.63 -43.44
CA GLN A 659 9.15 -14.91 -44.01
C GLN A 659 10.36 -15.81 -44.29
N GLU A 660 11.42 -15.28 -44.93
CA GLU A 660 12.66 -16.03 -45.15
C GLU A 660 13.35 -16.45 -43.84
N ALA A 661 13.38 -15.58 -42.84
CA ALA A 661 13.92 -15.90 -41.51
C ALA A 661 13.12 -17.00 -40.85
N SER A 662 11.77 -16.97 -40.93
CA SER A 662 10.88 -17.98 -40.37
C SER A 662 11.08 -19.34 -41.05
N GLU A 663 11.19 -19.38 -42.39
CA GLU A 663 11.47 -20.61 -43.14
C GLU A 663 12.84 -21.20 -42.78
N THR A 664 13.86 -20.35 -42.65
CA THR A 664 15.20 -20.78 -42.25
C THR A 664 15.19 -21.38 -40.84
N MET A 665 14.49 -20.76 -39.90
CA MET A 665 14.34 -21.25 -38.56
C MET A 665 13.60 -22.60 -38.54
N LEU A 666 12.49 -22.73 -39.26
CA LEU A 666 11.71 -23.98 -39.33
C LEU A 666 12.53 -25.10 -39.98
N ASN A 667 13.33 -24.79 -41.00
CA ASN A 667 14.22 -25.75 -41.64
C ASN A 667 15.33 -26.26 -40.70
N LEU A 668 15.92 -25.41 -39.86
CA LEU A 668 16.90 -25.80 -38.85
C LEU A 668 16.28 -26.74 -37.82
N VAL A 669 15.05 -26.46 -37.40
CA VAL A 669 14.29 -27.30 -36.47
C VAL A 669 13.96 -28.66 -37.08
N ALA A 670 13.61 -28.70 -38.38
CA ALA A 670 13.30 -29.94 -39.10
C ALA A 670 14.54 -30.82 -39.31
N GLN A 671 15.71 -30.22 -39.56
CA GLN A 671 16.98 -30.93 -39.80
C GLN A 671 17.60 -31.51 -38.51
N GLY A 672 17.05 -31.21 -37.33
CA GLY A 672 17.57 -31.73 -36.06
C GLY A 672 19.00 -31.29 -35.71
N ARG A 673 19.52 -30.25 -36.41
CA ARG A 673 20.82 -29.64 -36.14
C ARG A 673 20.65 -28.50 -35.12
N ALA A 674 20.19 -28.88 -33.90
CA ALA A 674 20.11 -28.01 -32.74
C ALA A 674 21.23 -28.36 -31.76
#